data_a8b8a5df1f4859de86e7da61f3529b2b
#
_entry.id   a8b8a5df1f4859de86e7da61f3529b2b
#
_cell.length_a   1.000
_cell.length_b   1.000
_cell.length_c   1.000
_cell.angle_alpha   90.00
_cell.angle_beta   90.00
_cell.angle_gamma   90.00
#
_symmetry.space_group_name_H-M   'P 1'
#
loop_
_entity.id
_entity.type
_entity.pdbx_description
1 polymer ?
#
loop_
_entity_poly.entity_id
_entity_poly.type
_entity_poly.pdbx_seq_one_letter_code
_entity_poly.pdbx_strand_id
1 'polypeptide(L)'
;MKQFRLISPVFALLSVLSAGAANNTFDIDLKKTGAPIQNTMYGIFFEDINYAADGGLYAELVKNRSFEFPNALQGWKTFGNVQVLDDGPFERNPHYVRLTDPGHAHKHTGLDNEGFFGIGIVRGEQYNFSVWARSESPVVLRVELVNTASMGENHFVCQQRLTVNGKEWKQYKVTLRPNETLEKATLRIFMETRGGASVDLEHISLFPADTWKGREGGLRKDLAQALADLHPGIFRFPGGCIVEGTDLETRYNWKNTVGPVENRPLNENRWEYTFPHRFYPDYFQSYGLGFFEFFQLSEDIGAEPLPILSCGLACQFQNDDINAHVPVDQLDPYIQDALDLIEFANGPADSKWGKIRADMGHPEPFNLKYIGIGNEQWDALYPERLEPFIKAIRKAYPNIKIVGSSGPNSEGDQFDYLWPEMKRLGADLVDEHFYRPYEWFLSQGTRYDNYDRKGPKVFAGEYACHATGKKWNHYYASLLEAAFMTDLERNADIVNMATYAPLFAHVEGWQWRPDLIWYDNLHSFRTVSWYVQQLYSLYKGDNVVGLTMNGKPVAGQDGQNGLFASAVREGNQIYIKVANTSDKEQQLTFNFNGLKKKAVMAASKRIDLSSDKLYEDNSIEAPVNIVPVENGFDGKGQTIQAAINPLSFSVFVLTIE
;
A
#
# COMPACT_ATOMS: atom_id res chain seq x y z
N MET A 1 -81.98 28.48 -34.17
CA MET A 1 -82.13 27.87 -32.83
C MET A 1 -81.43 26.51 -32.85
N LYS A 2 -80.22 26.37 -32.34
CA LYS A 2 -79.52 25.13 -32.14
C LYS A 2 -79.11 25.10 -30.70
N GLN A 3 -79.58 24.11 -29.98
CA GLN A 3 -79.30 23.85 -28.56
C GLN A 3 -77.89 23.30 -28.40
N PHE A 4 -77.09 23.97 -27.55
CA PHE A 4 -75.81 23.45 -27.07
C PHE A 4 -76.04 22.55 -25.84
N ARG A 5 -75.64 21.29 -25.94
CA ARG A 5 -75.53 20.40 -24.77
C ARG A 5 -74.16 20.56 -24.16
N LEU A 6 -74.11 20.94 -22.89
CA LEU A 6 -72.92 20.91 -22.03
C LEU A 6 -72.62 19.41 -21.67
N ILE A 7 -71.42 18.99 -21.97
CA ILE A 7 -70.85 17.71 -21.49
C ILE A 7 -69.93 18.11 -20.33
N SER A 8 -70.24 17.65 -19.11
CA SER A 8 -69.38 17.75 -17.92
C SER A 8 -68.28 16.66 -18.02
N PRO A 9 -67.03 17.01 -17.80
CA PRO A 9 -65.98 15.97 -17.66
C PRO A 9 -66.02 15.38 -16.25
N VAL A 10 -66.19 14.08 -16.16
CA VAL A 10 -65.96 13.27 -14.96
C VAL A 10 -64.46 13.17 -14.76
N PHE A 11 -63.93 13.82 -13.75
CA PHE A 11 -62.56 13.60 -13.29
C PHE A 11 -62.51 12.25 -12.56
N ALA A 12 -61.93 11.24 -13.21
CA ALA A 12 -61.54 9.99 -12.56
C ALA A 12 -60.27 10.29 -11.74
N LEU A 13 -60.37 10.31 -10.42
CA LEU A 13 -59.21 10.29 -9.52
C LEU A 13 -58.54 8.91 -9.67
N LEU A 14 -57.45 8.86 -10.42
CA LEU A 14 -56.49 7.76 -10.32
C LEU A 14 -55.78 7.89 -8.94
N SER A 15 -56.17 7.10 -7.97
CA SER A 15 -55.36 6.83 -6.79
C SER A 15 -54.10 6.08 -7.22
N VAL A 16 -52.98 6.81 -7.34
CA VAL A 16 -51.66 6.20 -7.41
C VAL A 16 -51.45 5.51 -6.06
N LEU A 17 -51.63 4.20 -6.03
CA LEU A 17 -51.11 3.36 -4.97
C LEU A 17 -49.61 3.51 -5.03
N SER A 18 -49.03 4.37 -4.17
CA SER A 18 -47.62 4.32 -3.84
C SER A 18 -47.38 2.93 -3.26
N ALA A 19 -46.70 2.07 -4.00
CA ALA A 19 -46.13 0.86 -3.42
C ALA A 19 -45.25 1.36 -2.25
N GLY A 20 -45.70 1.12 -1.02
CA GLY A 20 -44.96 1.49 0.16
C GLY A 20 -43.58 0.90 0.07
N ALA A 21 -42.55 1.76 0.18
CA ALA A 21 -41.18 1.31 0.25
C ALA A 21 -41.10 0.23 1.33
N ALA A 22 -40.54 -0.93 1.01
CA ALA A 22 -40.36 -2.00 1.99
C ALA A 22 -39.52 -1.45 3.14
N ASN A 23 -40.07 -1.44 4.35
CA ASN A 23 -39.37 -0.97 5.54
C ASN A 23 -38.43 -2.08 6.03
N ASN A 24 -37.13 -1.92 5.79
CA ASN A 24 -36.10 -2.90 6.18
C ASN A 24 -35.79 -2.73 7.67
N THR A 25 -36.22 -3.65 8.50
CA THR A 25 -35.95 -3.63 9.95
C THR A 25 -34.70 -4.40 10.28
N PHE A 26 -33.74 -3.71 10.88
CA PHE A 26 -32.52 -4.29 11.41
C PHE A 26 -32.67 -4.47 12.93
N ASP A 27 -32.68 -5.71 13.38
CA ASP A 27 -32.66 -6.05 14.80
C ASP A 27 -31.22 -6.09 15.30
N ILE A 28 -30.90 -5.18 16.24
CA ILE A 28 -29.54 -4.96 16.78
C ILE A 28 -29.55 -5.46 18.23
N ASP A 29 -28.77 -6.52 18.50
CA ASP A 29 -28.72 -7.17 19.82
C ASP A 29 -27.63 -6.58 20.70
N LEU A 30 -28.01 -5.70 21.62
CA LEU A 30 -27.13 -5.09 22.62
C LEU A 30 -27.03 -5.91 23.91
N LYS A 31 -27.71 -7.06 24.03
CA LYS A 31 -27.70 -7.93 25.22
C LYS A 31 -26.41 -8.69 25.35
N LYS A 32 -25.83 -9.03 24.21
CA LYS A 32 -24.61 -9.86 24.14
C LYS A 32 -23.45 -9.02 23.62
N THR A 33 -22.30 -9.16 24.27
CA THR A 33 -21.02 -8.74 23.69
C THR A 33 -20.64 -9.76 22.63
N GLY A 34 -20.50 -9.34 21.40
CA GLY A 34 -20.04 -10.20 20.30
C GLY A 34 -18.54 -10.42 20.32
N ALA A 35 -18.02 -10.95 19.22
CA ALA A 35 -16.61 -11.21 19.06
C ALA A 35 -15.77 -9.92 19.25
N PRO A 36 -14.61 -9.99 19.92
CA PRO A 36 -13.67 -8.88 19.95
C PRO A 36 -13.10 -8.62 18.57
N ILE A 37 -12.93 -7.35 18.23
CA ILE A 37 -12.30 -6.93 16.98
C ILE A 37 -10.82 -6.67 17.28
N GLN A 38 -9.94 -7.30 16.51
CA GLN A 38 -8.51 -7.16 16.69
C GLN A 38 -8.04 -5.76 16.28
N ASN A 39 -7.03 -5.24 16.93
CA ASN A 39 -6.40 -3.99 16.49
C ASN A 39 -5.86 -4.08 15.07
N THR A 40 -5.46 -5.27 14.65
CA THR A 40 -4.92 -5.60 13.33
C THR A 40 -5.98 -5.81 12.25
N MET A 41 -7.29 -5.64 12.57
CA MET A 41 -8.39 -5.99 11.66
C MET A 41 -8.30 -5.32 10.28
N TYR A 42 -7.93 -4.05 10.23
CA TYR A 42 -7.77 -3.31 8.98
C TYR A 42 -6.36 -2.76 8.88
N GLY A 43 -5.73 -2.95 7.73
CA GLY A 43 -4.34 -2.59 7.54
C GLY A 43 -4.00 -2.24 6.10
N ILE A 44 -2.71 -2.24 5.83
CA ILE A 44 -2.14 -1.91 4.52
C ILE A 44 -1.18 -2.99 4.05
N PHE A 45 -1.13 -3.17 2.73
CA PHE A 45 -0.21 -4.05 2.02
C PHE A 45 0.70 -3.23 1.12
N PHE A 46 2.01 -3.35 1.27
CA PHE A 46 2.98 -2.71 0.40
C PHE A 46 3.68 -3.75 -0.46
N GLU A 47 3.77 -3.49 -1.74
CA GLU A 47 4.63 -4.16 -2.69
C GLU A 47 5.30 -3.13 -3.58
N ASP A 48 6.57 -3.35 -3.93
CA ASP A 48 7.26 -2.52 -4.91
C ASP A 48 6.88 -2.94 -6.34
N ILE A 49 5.64 -2.69 -6.69
CA ILE A 49 5.05 -2.72 -8.02
C ILE A 49 4.64 -1.29 -8.40
N ASN A 50 4.52 -0.97 -9.68
CA ASN A 50 4.05 0.36 -10.11
C ASN A 50 4.94 1.54 -9.65
N TYR A 51 6.24 1.28 -9.42
CA TYR A 51 7.22 2.23 -8.85
C TYR A 51 6.91 2.66 -7.41
N ALA A 52 6.32 1.79 -6.61
CA ALA A 52 5.86 2.13 -5.25
C ALA A 52 6.99 2.47 -4.27
N ALA A 53 8.21 1.91 -4.44
CA ALA A 53 9.37 2.23 -3.61
C ALA A 53 10.20 3.35 -4.24
N ASP A 54 11.19 3.02 -5.07
CA ASP A 54 12.01 4.00 -5.79
C ASP A 54 11.14 4.76 -6.81
N GLY A 55 11.12 6.09 -6.74
CA GLY A 55 10.22 6.94 -7.53
C GLY A 55 8.81 7.09 -6.95
N GLY A 56 8.55 6.49 -5.76
CA GLY A 56 7.29 6.54 -5.04
C GLY A 56 7.47 6.94 -3.58
N LEU A 57 7.22 5.99 -2.67
CA LEU A 57 7.26 6.25 -1.22
C LEU A 57 8.66 6.64 -0.72
N TYR A 58 9.73 6.10 -1.28
CA TYR A 58 11.10 6.53 -1.01
C TYR A 58 11.38 7.83 -1.75
N ALA A 59 11.72 8.89 -1.01
CA ALA A 59 11.77 10.24 -1.55
C ALA A 59 13.03 10.57 -2.36
N GLU A 60 13.89 9.61 -2.70
CA GLU A 60 15.04 9.78 -3.59
C GLU A 60 14.56 10.15 -5.00
N LEU A 61 15.11 11.22 -5.54
CA LEU A 61 14.75 11.77 -6.85
C LEU A 61 15.70 11.35 -7.98
N VAL A 62 16.86 10.77 -7.65
CA VAL A 62 17.88 10.35 -8.62
C VAL A 62 17.72 8.87 -8.95
N LYS A 63 17.48 8.57 -10.23
CA LYS A 63 17.47 7.19 -10.74
C LYS A 63 18.92 6.71 -10.95
N ASN A 64 19.18 5.44 -10.60
CA ASN A 64 20.51 4.81 -10.76
C ASN A 64 21.63 5.64 -10.13
N ARG A 65 21.45 6.00 -8.87
CA ARG A 65 22.34 6.93 -8.12
C ARG A 65 23.78 6.44 -7.94
N SER A 66 24.01 5.11 -7.99
CA SER A 66 25.31 4.46 -7.80
C SER A 66 25.84 3.77 -9.07
N PHE A 67 25.22 3.99 -10.23
CA PHE A 67 25.66 3.44 -11.53
C PHE A 67 25.71 1.92 -11.60
N GLU A 68 24.88 1.23 -10.80
CA GLU A 68 24.88 -0.23 -10.69
C GLU A 68 23.90 -0.93 -11.65
N PHE A 69 23.11 -0.20 -12.42
CA PHE A 69 22.26 -0.82 -13.43
C PHE A 69 23.13 -1.59 -14.45
N PRO A 70 22.65 -2.68 -15.08
CA PRO A 70 23.40 -3.42 -16.08
C PRO A 70 23.99 -2.55 -17.20
N ASN A 71 23.26 -1.49 -17.60
CA ASN A 71 23.81 -0.36 -18.31
C ASN A 71 24.08 0.75 -17.29
N ALA A 72 25.30 0.86 -16.82
CA ALA A 72 25.69 1.75 -15.73
C ALA A 72 25.29 3.23 -15.93
N LEU A 73 25.11 3.67 -17.18
CA LEU A 73 24.66 5.04 -17.50
C LEU A 73 23.18 5.13 -17.84
N GLN A 74 22.39 4.08 -17.63
CA GLN A 74 20.94 4.15 -17.82
C GLN A 74 20.32 5.12 -16.80
N GLY A 75 19.43 6.02 -17.27
CA GLY A 75 18.91 7.15 -16.49
C GLY A 75 19.82 8.38 -16.47
N TRP A 76 21.04 8.26 -17.03
CA TRP A 76 22.02 9.34 -17.13
C TRP A 76 22.30 9.70 -18.59
N LYS A 77 22.31 11.00 -18.86
CA LYS A 77 22.81 11.56 -20.11
C LYS A 77 24.16 12.21 -19.84
N THR A 78 25.17 11.85 -20.63
CA THR A 78 26.56 12.31 -20.44
C THR A 78 26.94 13.41 -21.43
N PHE A 79 27.84 14.29 -21.01
CA PHE A 79 28.42 15.34 -21.82
C PHE A 79 29.95 15.31 -21.66
N GLY A 80 30.68 15.48 -22.75
CA GLY A 80 32.14 15.54 -22.71
C GLY A 80 32.80 14.19 -22.40
N ASN A 81 33.81 14.17 -21.54
CA ASN A 81 34.59 12.98 -21.23
C ASN A 81 34.13 12.37 -19.89
N VAL A 82 33.30 11.35 -19.96
CA VAL A 82 32.75 10.59 -18.83
C VAL A 82 33.13 9.13 -18.97
N GLN A 83 33.68 8.55 -17.92
CA GLN A 83 34.08 7.15 -17.86
C GLN A 83 33.47 6.49 -16.62
N VAL A 84 32.93 5.28 -16.79
CA VAL A 84 32.50 4.42 -15.66
C VAL A 84 33.71 3.58 -15.24
N LEU A 85 33.91 3.47 -13.93
CA LEU A 85 34.95 2.69 -13.26
C LEU A 85 34.31 1.86 -12.14
N ASP A 86 35.02 0.83 -11.64
CA ASP A 86 34.49 -0.20 -10.74
C ASP A 86 35.34 -0.45 -9.48
N ASP A 87 36.24 0.47 -9.15
CA ASP A 87 37.06 0.46 -7.93
C ASP A 87 36.62 1.54 -6.90
N GLY A 88 35.31 1.71 -6.77
CA GLY A 88 34.68 2.71 -5.92
C GLY A 88 34.75 2.44 -4.41
N PRO A 89 34.12 3.30 -3.58
CA PRO A 89 34.30 3.24 -2.13
C PRO A 89 33.43 2.17 -1.44
N PHE A 90 32.45 1.62 -2.10
CA PHE A 90 31.49 0.68 -1.52
C PHE A 90 31.62 -0.70 -2.10
N GLU A 91 31.80 -1.70 -1.25
CA GLU A 91 32.05 -3.10 -1.67
C GLU A 91 30.93 -3.66 -2.53
N ARG A 92 29.67 -3.30 -2.23
CA ARG A 92 28.50 -3.86 -2.92
C ARG A 92 27.95 -2.94 -4.00
N ASN A 93 28.48 -1.70 -4.10
CA ASN A 93 28.20 -0.71 -5.15
C ASN A 93 29.55 -0.11 -5.60
N PRO A 94 30.37 -0.88 -6.34
CA PRO A 94 31.70 -0.46 -6.68
C PRO A 94 31.79 0.52 -7.86
N HIS A 95 30.73 0.69 -8.64
CA HIS A 95 30.74 1.57 -9.80
C HIS A 95 30.70 3.03 -9.43
N TYR A 96 31.41 3.84 -10.20
CA TYR A 96 31.39 5.30 -10.11
C TYR A 96 31.71 5.93 -11.46
N VAL A 97 31.49 7.21 -11.62
CA VAL A 97 31.86 7.93 -12.84
C VAL A 97 33.01 8.88 -12.61
N ARG A 98 33.94 8.92 -13.56
CA ARG A 98 35.01 9.92 -13.65
C ARG A 98 34.67 10.95 -14.71
N LEU A 99 34.58 12.21 -14.29
CA LEU A 99 34.49 13.36 -15.18
C LEU A 99 35.88 13.91 -15.41
N THR A 100 36.29 14.11 -16.68
CA THR A 100 37.58 14.69 -17.03
C THR A 100 37.36 15.90 -17.94
N ASP A 101 37.97 17.04 -17.60
CA ASP A 101 37.94 18.23 -18.46
C ASP A 101 38.75 17.94 -19.76
N PRO A 102 38.16 18.11 -20.94
CA PRO A 102 38.82 17.84 -22.21
C PRO A 102 39.90 18.92 -22.59
N GLY A 103 40.08 19.96 -21.75
CA GLY A 103 41.04 21.03 -22.01
C GLY A 103 40.63 22.03 -23.12
N HIS A 104 39.42 21.94 -23.63
CA HIS A 104 38.90 22.82 -24.72
C HIS A 104 37.84 23.79 -24.20
N ALA A 105 37.97 25.09 -24.58
CA ALA A 105 37.23 26.21 -23.97
C ALA A 105 35.70 26.16 -24.11
N HIS A 106 35.15 25.35 -25.01
CA HIS A 106 33.71 25.33 -25.32
C HIS A 106 33.01 24.03 -25.07
N LYS A 107 33.66 23.02 -24.47
CA LYS A 107 33.00 21.73 -24.13
C LYS A 107 32.95 21.60 -22.60
N HIS A 108 31.75 21.36 -22.09
CA HIS A 108 31.53 21.03 -20.70
C HIS A 108 31.51 19.50 -20.54
N THR A 109 32.09 19.00 -19.46
CA THR A 109 31.93 17.60 -19.03
C THR A 109 30.92 17.57 -17.89
N GLY A 110 29.97 16.64 -17.95
CA GLY A 110 28.94 16.55 -16.94
C GLY A 110 27.91 15.46 -17.19
N LEU A 111 26.88 15.47 -16.36
CA LEU A 111 25.82 14.48 -16.30
C LEU A 111 24.47 15.16 -16.15
N ASP A 112 23.44 14.62 -16.80
CA ASP A 112 22.03 14.89 -16.54
C ASP A 112 21.34 13.62 -16.03
N ASN A 113 20.53 13.74 -14.98
CA ASN A 113 19.63 12.69 -14.51
C ASN A 113 18.17 13.14 -14.65
N GLU A 114 17.37 12.32 -15.27
CA GLU A 114 15.95 12.60 -15.52
C GLU A 114 15.02 12.15 -14.38
N GLY A 115 15.55 11.48 -13.35
CA GLY A 115 14.78 10.92 -12.25
C GLY A 115 13.83 9.80 -12.68
N PHE A 116 12.74 9.64 -11.91
CA PHE A 116 11.68 8.67 -12.17
C PHE A 116 10.52 9.39 -12.86
N PHE A 117 10.39 9.25 -14.19
CA PHE A 117 9.43 9.98 -15.04
C PHE A 117 9.54 11.51 -14.96
N GLY A 118 10.71 12.03 -14.55
CA GLY A 118 11.01 13.43 -14.26
C GLY A 118 11.33 13.63 -12.77
N ILE A 119 11.87 14.79 -12.44
CA ILE A 119 12.11 15.22 -11.05
C ILE A 119 11.08 16.28 -10.68
N GLY A 120 10.17 15.98 -9.74
CA GLY A 120 9.21 16.94 -9.21
C GLY A 120 9.87 17.95 -8.29
N ILE A 121 9.73 19.25 -8.57
CA ILE A 121 10.26 20.33 -7.75
C ILE A 121 9.23 21.42 -7.51
N VAL A 122 9.19 21.98 -6.30
CA VAL A 122 8.26 23.02 -5.87
C VAL A 122 9.02 24.31 -5.59
N ARG A 123 8.53 25.42 -6.14
CA ARG A 123 9.11 26.76 -5.96
C ARG A 123 9.30 27.09 -4.48
N GLY A 124 10.53 27.44 -4.11
CA GLY A 124 10.88 27.89 -2.77
C GLY A 124 11.20 26.79 -1.77
N GLU A 125 10.82 25.53 -2.06
CA GLU A 125 11.18 24.38 -1.24
C GLU A 125 12.68 24.08 -1.31
N GLN A 126 13.19 23.33 -0.35
CA GLN A 126 14.58 22.94 -0.28
C GLN A 126 14.77 21.50 -0.76
N TYR A 127 15.85 21.30 -1.53
CA TYR A 127 16.28 19.98 -2.00
C TYR A 127 17.74 19.77 -1.61
N ASN A 128 18.01 18.69 -0.90
CA ASN A 128 19.33 18.33 -0.40
C ASN A 128 20.02 17.42 -1.41
N PHE A 129 21.01 17.97 -2.09
CA PHE A 129 21.90 17.22 -2.96
C PHE A 129 23.08 16.69 -2.16
N SER A 130 23.45 15.44 -2.38
CA SER A 130 24.69 14.86 -1.86
C SER A 130 25.37 13.99 -2.91
N VAL A 131 26.70 13.86 -2.78
CA VAL A 131 27.52 13.00 -3.65
C VAL A 131 28.77 12.57 -2.89
N TRP A 132 29.14 11.31 -3.02
CA TRP A 132 30.47 10.84 -2.64
C TRP A 132 31.43 11.19 -3.78
N ALA A 133 32.53 11.86 -3.44
CA ALA A 133 33.46 12.34 -4.45
C ALA A 133 34.90 12.36 -3.97
N ARG A 134 35.85 12.30 -4.92
CA ARG A 134 37.28 12.52 -4.70
C ARG A 134 37.92 13.23 -5.89
N SER A 135 39.04 13.91 -5.68
CA SER A 135 39.80 14.55 -6.75
C SER A 135 41.25 14.78 -6.32
N GLU A 136 42.21 14.62 -7.24
CA GLU A 136 43.63 14.90 -7.01
C GLU A 136 43.93 16.40 -6.75
N SER A 137 43.14 17.26 -7.33
CA SER A 137 43.24 18.74 -7.18
C SER A 137 41.83 19.32 -7.01
N PRO A 138 41.67 20.50 -6.41
CA PRO A 138 40.35 21.11 -6.22
C PRO A 138 39.57 21.22 -7.54
N VAL A 139 38.38 20.65 -7.57
CA VAL A 139 37.43 20.70 -8.69
C VAL A 139 36.14 21.35 -8.25
N VAL A 140 35.68 22.34 -8.99
CA VAL A 140 34.36 22.95 -8.81
C VAL A 140 33.36 22.29 -9.71
N LEU A 141 32.31 21.75 -9.09
CA LEU A 141 31.10 21.24 -9.75
C LEU A 141 30.00 22.29 -9.64
N ARG A 142 29.24 22.46 -10.70
CA ARG A 142 28.00 23.20 -10.70
C ARG A 142 26.84 22.20 -10.73
N VAL A 143 26.01 22.24 -9.70
CA VAL A 143 24.81 21.39 -9.54
C VAL A 143 23.60 22.26 -9.82
N GLU A 144 22.76 21.83 -10.77
CA GLU A 144 21.61 22.59 -11.28
C GLU A 144 20.34 21.73 -11.30
N LEU A 145 19.21 22.40 -11.12
CA LEU A 145 17.90 21.88 -11.57
C LEU A 145 17.51 22.66 -12.81
N VAL A 146 17.18 21.96 -13.90
CA VAL A 146 16.92 22.57 -15.19
C VAL A 146 15.57 22.13 -15.75
N ASN A 147 14.91 23.05 -16.47
CA ASN A 147 13.75 22.76 -17.29
C ASN A 147 14.20 22.43 -18.71
N THR A 148 14.20 21.17 -19.09
CA THR A 148 14.61 20.70 -20.44
C THR A 148 13.50 20.77 -21.46
N ALA A 149 12.24 20.96 -21.06
CA ALA A 149 11.08 21.05 -21.94
C ALA A 149 10.88 22.44 -22.56
N SER A 150 11.54 23.49 -22.04
CA SER A 150 11.45 24.83 -22.61
C SER A 150 12.17 24.91 -23.96
N MET A 151 11.46 25.33 -25.00
CA MET A 151 12.03 25.53 -26.34
C MET A 151 13.05 26.68 -26.34
N GLY A 152 14.30 26.35 -26.60
CA GLY A 152 15.43 27.30 -26.53
C GLY A 152 16.34 26.95 -25.36
N GLU A 153 17.47 27.57 -25.25
CA GLU A 153 18.54 27.26 -24.30
C GLU A 153 18.07 26.79 -22.90
N ASN A 154 18.68 25.72 -22.40
CA ASN A 154 18.43 25.12 -21.07
C ASN A 154 18.13 26.17 -19.99
N HIS A 155 16.86 26.28 -19.62
CA HIS A 155 16.43 27.17 -18.57
C HIS A 155 16.76 26.55 -17.20
N PHE A 156 17.76 27.09 -16.52
CA PHE A 156 18.06 26.64 -15.16
C PHE A 156 17.11 27.29 -14.15
N VAL A 157 16.61 26.45 -13.27
CA VAL A 157 15.63 26.81 -12.23
C VAL A 157 16.34 27.19 -10.93
N CYS A 158 17.45 26.54 -10.63
CA CYS A 158 18.38 26.90 -9.57
C CYS A 158 19.74 26.25 -9.77
N GLN A 159 20.76 26.81 -9.14
CA GLN A 159 22.11 26.26 -9.17
C GLN A 159 22.88 26.50 -7.86
N GLN A 160 23.81 25.59 -7.57
CA GLN A 160 24.81 25.77 -6.51
C GLN A 160 26.16 25.25 -7.00
N ARG A 161 27.23 25.75 -6.34
CA ARG A 161 28.60 25.28 -6.57
C ARG A 161 29.09 24.46 -5.42
N LEU A 162 29.78 23.38 -5.76
CA LEU A 162 30.37 22.44 -4.83
C LEU A 162 31.83 22.26 -5.19
N THR A 163 32.74 22.43 -4.21
CA THR A 163 34.16 22.20 -4.43
C THR A 163 34.57 20.87 -3.85
N VAL A 164 34.92 19.94 -4.73
CA VAL A 164 35.55 18.66 -4.35
C VAL A 164 37.04 18.89 -4.16
N ASN A 165 37.55 18.55 -2.97
CA ASN A 165 38.95 18.74 -2.63
C ASN A 165 39.42 17.60 -1.72
N GLY A 166 40.22 16.71 -2.26
CA GLY A 166 40.82 15.59 -1.56
C GLY A 166 40.82 14.30 -2.35
N LYS A 167 41.88 13.51 -2.15
CA LYS A 167 42.11 12.23 -2.85
C LYS A 167 41.27 11.09 -2.28
N GLU A 168 40.86 11.23 -1.03
CA GLU A 168 40.02 10.26 -0.33
C GLU A 168 38.54 10.52 -0.63
N TRP A 169 37.78 9.46 -0.73
CA TRP A 169 36.34 9.54 -0.88
C TRP A 169 35.70 10.20 0.35
N LYS A 170 34.83 11.17 0.13
CA LYS A 170 33.98 11.79 1.15
C LYS A 170 32.68 12.30 0.55
N GLN A 171 31.68 12.39 1.41
CA GLN A 171 30.40 12.95 1.04
C GLN A 171 30.45 14.47 1.05
N TYR A 172 29.97 15.09 -0.03
CA TYR A 172 29.77 16.53 -0.18
C TYR A 172 28.28 16.80 -0.31
N LYS A 173 27.82 17.91 0.24
CA LYS A 173 26.40 18.29 0.29
C LYS A 173 26.21 19.74 -0.11
N VAL A 174 25.13 20.04 -0.86
CA VAL A 174 24.61 21.39 -1.10
C VAL A 174 23.11 21.38 -1.11
N THR A 175 22.48 22.52 -0.78
CA THR A 175 21.02 22.65 -0.82
C THR A 175 20.61 23.50 -2.01
N LEU A 176 19.71 22.98 -2.83
CA LEU A 176 19.09 23.65 -3.97
C LEU A 176 17.74 24.26 -3.56
N ARG A 177 17.40 25.40 -4.14
CA ARG A 177 16.13 26.09 -3.85
C ARG A 177 15.53 26.60 -5.17
N PRO A 178 14.59 25.85 -5.78
CA PRO A 178 14.00 26.21 -7.07
C PRO A 178 13.23 27.52 -7.03
N ASN A 179 13.27 28.27 -8.12
CA ASN A 179 12.47 29.48 -8.32
C ASN A 179 11.16 29.23 -9.10
N GLU A 180 10.95 27.99 -9.54
CA GLU A 180 9.76 27.52 -10.26
C GLU A 180 9.27 26.19 -9.71
N THR A 181 8.01 25.87 -9.93
CA THR A 181 7.43 24.53 -9.71
C THR A 181 7.39 23.79 -11.04
N LEU A 182 7.98 22.61 -11.10
CA LEU A 182 8.02 21.73 -12.27
C LEU A 182 7.75 20.29 -11.85
N GLU A 183 6.91 19.62 -12.61
CA GLU A 183 6.68 18.19 -12.45
C GLU A 183 7.86 17.35 -12.99
N LYS A 184 8.53 17.85 -14.03
CA LYS A 184 9.60 17.13 -14.75
C LYS A 184 10.83 18.01 -14.96
N ALA A 185 11.53 18.30 -13.87
CA ALA A 185 12.87 18.88 -13.94
C ALA A 185 13.91 17.78 -14.18
N THR A 186 15.13 18.20 -14.49
CA THR A 186 16.33 17.36 -14.65
C THR A 186 17.41 17.85 -13.70
N LEU A 187 18.05 16.93 -12.98
CA LEU A 187 19.27 17.23 -12.22
C LEU A 187 20.46 17.27 -13.19
N ARG A 188 21.24 18.35 -13.16
CA ARG A 188 22.42 18.53 -14.00
C ARG A 188 23.65 18.82 -13.14
N ILE A 189 24.76 18.13 -13.46
CA ILE A 189 26.05 18.30 -12.78
C ILE A 189 27.09 18.59 -13.85
N PHE A 190 27.70 19.81 -13.81
CA PHE A 190 28.78 20.19 -14.69
C PHE A 190 30.06 20.47 -13.95
N MET A 191 31.17 20.04 -14.53
CA MET A 191 32.52 20.42 -14.08
C MET A 191 32.87 21.81 -14.62
N GLU A 192 33.11 22.78 -13.70
CA GLU A 192 33.53 24.14 -14.06
C GLU A 192 35.03 24.28 -14.11
N THR A 193 35.80 23.48 -13.34
CA THR A 193 37.26 23.47 -13.35
C THR A 193 37.81 22.96 -14.67
N ARG A 194 38.80 23.66 -15.19
CA ARG A 194 39.41 23.41 -16.49
C ARG A 194 40.88 22.94 -16.32
N GLY A 195 41.56 22.69 -17.44
CA GLY A 195 43.01 22.39 -17.47
C GLY A 195 43.32 20.91 -17.30
N GLY A 196 42.40 20.02 -17.72
CA GLY A 196 42.62 18.56 -17.66
C GLY A 196 42.37 17.96 -16.29
N ALA A 197 41.68 18.69 -15.39
CA ALA A 197 41.30 18.17 -14.08
C ALA A 197 40.30 17.03 -14.18
N SER A 198 40.29 16.13 -13.19
CA SER A 198 39.34 15.02 -13.10
C SER A 198 38.71 14.95 -11.71
N VAL A 199 37.46 14.46 -11.64
CA VAL A 199 36.74 14.22 -10.40
C VAL A 199 35.97 12.90 -10.53
N ASP A 200 36.01 12.11 -9.47
CA ASP A 200 35.27 10.86 -9.34
C ASP A 200 34.00 11.13 -8.52
N LEU A 201 32.85 10.63 -8.99
CA LEU A 201 31.53 10.82 -8.38
C LEU A 201 30.84 9.47 -8.22
N GLU A 202 30.30 9.23 -7.03
CA GLU A 202 29.54 8.02 -6.69
C GLU A 202 28.39 8.39 -5.75
N HIS A 203 27.32 7.57 -5.70
CA HIS A 203 26.12 7.74 -4.87
C HIS A 203 25.58 9.17 -4.93
N ILE A 204 25.19 9.58 -6.12
CA ILE A 204 24.60 10.89 -6.38
C ILE A 204 23.13 10.85 -5.96
N SER A 205 22.74 11.73 -5.04
CA SER A 205 21.44 11.70 -4.39
C SER A 205 20.80 13.09 -4.32
N LEU A 206 19.48 13.16 -4.43
CA LEU A 206 18.69 14.38 -4.30
C LEU A 206 17.38 14.09 -3.58
N PHE A 207 17.20 14.67 -2.40
CA PHE A 207 15.97 14.54 -1.60
C PHE A 207 15.29 15.89 -1.38
N PRO A 208 13.94 15.94 -1.32
CA PRO A 208 13.28 17.07 -0.69
C PRO A 208 13.71 17.16 0.79
N ALA A 209 13.86 18.34 1.32
CA ALA A 209 14.16 18.53 2.75
C ALA A 209 12.91 18.23 3.61
N ASP A 210 11.71 18.47 3.07
CA ASP A 210 10.43 18.17 3.73
C ASP A 210 9.99 16.73 3.46
N THR A 211 10.63 15.78 4.12
CA THR A 211 10.26 14.36 4.13
C THR A 211 9.30 14.04 5.28
N TRP A 212 8.73 12.86 5.28
CA TRP A 212 7.93 12.36 6.40
C TRP A 212 8.71 12.42 7.71
N LYS A 213 8.11 13.12 8.70
CA LYS A 213 8.75 13.40 10.00
C LYS A 213 10.13 14.07 9.93
N GLY A 214 10.46 14.68 8.80
CA GLY A 214 11.71 15.42 8.61
C GLY A 214 12.98 14.56 8.60
N ARG A 215 12.88 13.27 8.30
CA ARG A 215 14.03 12.36 8.26
C ARG A 215 14.87 12.58 7.00
N GLU A 216 16.18 12.75 7.18
CA GLU A 216 17.13 12.78 6.05
C GLU A 216 17.09 11.44 5.32
N GLY A 217 17.01 11.46 3.98
CA GLY A 217 16.87 10.23 3.18
C GLY A 217 15.56 9.47 3.42
N GLY A 218 14.53 10.17 3.90
CA GLY A 218 13.27 9.60 4.35
C GLY A 218 12.23 9.40 3.25
N LEU A 219 10.97 9.34 3.67
CA LEU A 219 9.83 8.99 2.83
C LEU A 219 9.15 10.25 2.27
N ARG A 220 8.52 10.11 1.12
CA ARG A 220 7.68 11.12 0.49
C ARG A 220 6.49 11.44 1.40
N LYS A 221 6.39 12.69 1.81
CA LYS A 221 5.51 13.14 2.90
C LYS A 221 4.03 12.93 2.60
N ASP A 222 3.55 13.27 1.41
CA ASP A 222 2.15 13.15 1.01
C ASP A 222 1.69 11.67 0.98
N LEU A 223 2.55 10.77 0.48
CA LEU A 223 2.27 9.34 0.43
C LEU A 223 2.26 8.70 1.83
N ALA A 224 3.28 8.99 2.65
CA ALA A 224 3.32 8.50 4.03
C ALA A 224 2.16 9.05 4.88
N GLN A 225 1.75 10.31 4.67
CA GLN A 225 0.57 10.89 5.33
C GLN A 225 -0.72 10.16 4.91
N ALA A 226 -0.87 9.81 3.64
CA ALA A 226 -2.02 9.05 3.18
C ALA A 226 -2.11 7.66 3.84
N LEU A 227 -0.98 7.05 4.18
CA LEU A 227 -0.95 5.81 4.97
C LEU A 227 -1.34 6.04 6.43
N ALA A 228 -0.79 7.07 7.06
CA ALA A 228 -1.12 7.40 8.44
C ALA A 228 -2.60 7.73 8.63
N ASP A 229 -3.21 8.43 7.66
CA ASP A 229 -4.64 8.80 7.69
C ASP A 229 -5.60 7.60 7.52
N LEU A 230 -5.11 6.45 7.07
CA LEU A 230 -5.87 5.20 7.07
C LEU A 230 -6.03 4.61 8.48
N HIS A 231 -5.20 5.02 9.44
CA HIS A 231 -5.13 4.43 10.79
C HIS A 231 -4.97 2.90 10.75
N PRO A 232 -4.00 2.35 10.02
CA PRO A 232 -3.87 0.92 9.86
C PRO A 232 -3.43 0.25 11.15
N GLY A 233 -3.98 -0.93 11.44
CA GLY A 233 -3.57 -1.75 12.59
C GLY A 233 -2.49 -2.77 12.26
N ILE A 234 -2.28 -3.08 10.97
CA ILE A 234 -1.26 -4.01 10.47
C ILE A 234 -0.63 -3.45 9.20
N PHE A 235 0.67 -3.67 9.02
CA PHE A 235 1.41 -3.33 7.82
C PHE A 235 2.15 -4.54 7.28
N ARG A 236 1.66 -5.11 6.17
CA ARG A 236 2.29 -6.21 5.42
C ARG A 236 3.28 -5.64 4.42
N PHE A 237 4.52 -6.14 4.44
CA PHE A 237 5.62 -5.77 3.53
C PHE A 237 6.61 -6.94 3.35
N PRO A 238 7.52 -6.95 2.38
CA PRO A 238 7.78 -5.96 1.34
C PRO A 238 6.91 -6.18 0.09
N GLY A 239 5.98 -7.12 0.14
CA GLY A 239 5.09 -7.40 -0.98
C GLY A 239 4.43 -8.75 -0.97
N GLY A 240 3.96 -9.03 -2.12
CA GLY A 240 3.46 -10.21 -2.76
C GLY A 240 4.57 -10.94 -3.52
N CYS A 241 4.43 -11.09 -4.86
CA CYS A 241 5.37 -11.84 -5.71
C CYS A 241 6.81 -11.30 -5.70
N ILE A 242 7.04 -10.06 -5.30
CA ILE A 242 8.40 -9.50 -5.11
C ILE A 242 9.22 -10.29 -4.09
N VAL A 243 8.56 -10.93 -3.10
CA VAL A 243 9.21 -11.78 -2.08
C VAL A 243 9.92 -12.97 -2.71
N GLU A 244 9.31 -13.54 -3.74
CA GLU A 244 9.77 -14.75 -4.44
C GLU A 244 10.83 -14.43 -5.50
N GLY A 245 10.70 -13.24 -6.13
CA GLY A 245 11.49 -12.87 -7.31
C GLY A 245 11.03 -13.60 -8.58
N THR A 246 11.57 -13.20 -9.72
CA THR A 246 11.47 -13.97 -10.98
C THR A 246 12.17 -15.31 -10.83
N ASP A 247 13.31 -15.30 -10.14
CA ASP A 247 14.11 -16.44 -9.72
C ASP A 247 14.61 -16.25 -8.28
N LEU A 248 15.34 -17.23 -7.74
CA LEU A 248 15.84 -17.15 -6.37
C LEU A 248 16.93 -16.08 -6.17
N GLU A 249 17.61 -15.64 -7.22
CA GLU A 249 18.64 -14.60 -7.14
C GLU A 249 18.00 -13.23 -6.99
N THR A 250 16.90 -13.00 -7.68
CA THR A 250 16.15 -11.72 -7.69
C THR A 250 15.09 -11.63 -6.56
N ARG A 251 14.96 -12.68 -5.71
CA ARG A 251 14.08 -12.63 -4.54
C ARG A 251 14.42 -11.48 -3.62
N TYR A 252 13.44 -10.96 -2.91
CA TYR A 252 13.66 -9.93 -1.90
C TYR A 252 14.40 -10.51 -0.69
N ASN A 253 15.70 -10.24 -0.59
CA ASN A 253 16.52 -10.66 0.55
C ASN A 253 16.66 -9.49 1.53
N TRP A 254 15.97 -9.56 2.67
CA TRP A 254 15.93 -8.49 3.65
C TRP A 254 17.32 -8.09 4.19
N LYS A 255 18.28 -9.03 4.26
CA LYS A 255 19.66 -8.74 4.70
C LYS A 255 20.40 -7.79 3.77
N ASN A 256 19.96 -7.70 2.51
CA ASN A 256 20.48 -6.74 1.54
C ASN A 256 19.96 -5.33 1.76
N THR A 257 18.92 -5.16 2.58
CA THR A 257 18.16 -3.92 2.73
C THR A 257 18.44 -3.19 4.04
N VAL A 258 19.41 -3.67 4.83
CA VAL A 258 19.80 -3.08 6.10
C VAL A 258 21.28 -2.66 6.11
N GLY A 259 21.65 -1.76 7.01
CA GLY A 259 22.97 -1.14 7.04
C GLY A 259 23.02 0.16 6.21
N PRO A 260 24.23 0.73 5.97
CA PRO A 260 24.39 1.97 5.22
C PRO A 260 23.78 1.87 3.81
N VAL A 261 23.01 2.88 3.45
CA VAL A 261 22.26 2.94 2.18
C VAL A 261 23.20 2.82 0.97
N GLU A 262 24.39 3.41 1.07
CA GLU A 262 25.41 3.44 0.01
C GLU A 262 25.95 2.04 -0.32
N ASN A 263 25.86 1.12 0.63
CA ASN A 263 26.36 -0.25 0.45
C ASN A 263 25.24 -1.30 0.31
N ARG A 264 24.00 -0.88 0.09
CA ARG A 264 22.88 -1.80 -0.23
C ARG A 264 22.93 -2.11 -1.72
N PRO A 265 22.99 -3.40 -2.13
CA PRO A 265 23.14 -3.75 -3.55
C PRO A 265 21.86 -3.47 -4.32
N LEU A 266 22.02 -3.23 -5.61
CA LEU A 266 20.91 -3.21 -6.55
C LEU A 266 20.26 -4.59 -6.64
N ASN A 267 18.94 -4.63 -6.80
CA ASN A 267 18.18 -5.82 -7.14
C ASN A 267 17.31 -5.57 -8.37
N GLU A 268 17.21 -6.57 -9.25
CA GLU A 268 16.26 -6.53 -10.35
C GLU A 268 14.84 -6.69 -9.80
N ASN A 269 13.95 -5.79 -10.18
CA ASN A 269 12.57 -5.88 -9.72
C ASN A 269 11.83 -6.96 -10.52
N ARG A 270 11.12 -7.85 -9.81
CA ARG A 270 10.32 -8.92 -10.41
C ARG A 270 9.37 -8.43 -11.52
N TRP A 271 8.90 -7.20 -11.41
CA TRP A 271 7.91 -6.61 -12.33
C TRP A 271 8.53 -5.96 -13.58
N GLU A 272 9.84 -5.98 -13.74
CA GLU A 272 10.54 -5.37 -14.87
C GLU A 272 10.04 -5.90 -16.22
N TYR A 273 9.89 -7.22 -16.36
CA TYR A 273 9.52 -7.88 -17.62
C TYR A 273 8.16 -8.60 -17.59
N THR A 274 7.38 -8.50 -16.53
CA THR A 274 6.18 -9.33 -16.35
C THR A 274 5.02 -8.91 -17.26
N PHE A 275 4.84 -7.62 -17.46
CA PHE A 275 3.69 -7.08 -18.20
C PHE A 275 4.07 -6.52 -19.57
N PRO A 276 3.86 -7.26 -20.67
CA PRO A 276 4.27 -6.83 -22.01
C PRO A 276 3.56 -5.55 -22.51
N HIS A 277 2.41 -5.20 -21.94
CA HIS A 277 1.68 -3.99 -22.27
C HIS A 277 2.27 -2.72 -21.64
N ARG A 278 3.10 -2.88 -20.59
CA ARG A 278 3.77 -1.80 -19.85
C ARG A 278 5.14 -2.31 -19.41
N PHE A 279 6.11 -2.19 -20.32
CA PHE A 279 7.44 -2.75 -20.16
C PHE A 279 8.42 -1.68 -19.68
N TYR A 280 9.10 -1.92 -18.55
CA TYR A 280 10.06 -1.01 -17.95
C TYR A 280 11.40 -1.69 -17.69
N PRO A 281 12.31 -1.73 -18.67
CA PRO A 281 13.60 -2.43 -18.56
C PRO A 281 14.62 -1.73 -17.67
N ASP A 282 14.19 -0.78 -16.87
CA ASP A 282 14.96 -0.01 -15.89
C ASP A 282 14.29 0.00 -14.51
N TYR A 283 13.44 -1.00 -14.24
CA TYR A 283 12.78 -1.14 -12.96
C TYR A 283 13.60 -1.98 -11.99
N PHE A 284 14.47 -1.32 -11.26
CA PHE A 284 15.33 -1.91 -10.22
C PHE A 284 14.95 -1.42 -8.84
N GLN A 285 15.43 -2.14 -7.82
CA GLN A 285 15.28 -1.77 -6.42
C GLN A 285 16.64 -1.34 -5.86
N SER A 286 16.76 -0.09 -5.43
CA SER A 286 17.97 0.41 -4.77
C SER A 286 18.06 0.01 -3.31
N TYR A 287 16.98 -0.55 -2.75
CA TYR A 287 16.81 -0.86 -1.34
C TYR A 287 16.99 0.35 -0.40
N GLY A 288 16.85 1.58 -0.92
CA GLY A 288 16.76 2.77 -0.08
C GLY A 288 15.58 2.72 0.88
N LEU A 289 14.46 2.16 0.44
CA LEU A 289 13.36 1.71 1.27
C LEU A 289 13.55 0.22 1.55
N GLY A 290 14.03 -0.12 2.73
CA GLY A 290 14.32 -1.49 3.15
C GLY A 290 13.57 -1.90 4.43
N PHE A 291 13.94 -3.04 5.00
CA PHE A 291 13.24 -3.57 6.16
C PHE A 291 13.30 -2.66 7.39
N PHE A 292 14.43 -1.98 7.61
CA PHE A 292 14.52 -1.00 8.69
C PHE A 292 13.50 0.12 8.51
N GLU A 293 13.41 0.68 7.33
CA GLU A 293 12.48 1.76 7.00
C GLU A 293 11.02 1.30 7.06
N PHE A 294 10.70 0.06 6.68
CA PHE A 294 9.36 -0.52 6.85
C PHE A 294 8.98 -0.69 8.32
N PHE A 295 9.88 -1.19 9.18
CA PHE A 295 9.64 -1.27 10.61
C PHE A 295 9.46 0.12 11.23
N GLN A 296 10.29 1.09 10.86
CA GLN A 296 10.18 2.46 11.34
C GLN A 296 8.87 3.11 10.89
N LEU A 297 8.44 2.89 9.65
CA LEU A 297 7.13 3.36 9.17
C LEU A 297 5.98 2.69 9.93
N SER A 298 6.08 1.41 10.24
CA SER A 298 5.07 0.70 11.04
C SER A 298 4.84 1.40 12.39
N GLU A 299 5.92 1.73 13.10
CA GLU A 299 5.82 2.50 14.36
C GLU A 299 5.23 3.89 14.15
N ASP A 300 5.67 4.59 13.10
CA ASP A 300 5.23 5.96 12.80
C ASP A 300 3.72 6.09 12.58
N ILE A 301 3.11 5.08 11.97
CA ILE A 301 1.68 5.04 11.64
C ILE A 301 0.86 4.23 12.65
N GLY A 302 1.51 3.64 13.67
CA GLY A 302 0.86 2.88 14.72
C GLY A 302 0.37 1.48 14.29
N ALA A 303 0.96 0.89 13.25
CA ALA A 303 0.63 -0.42 12.73
C ALA A 303 1.59 -1.50 13.26
N GLU A 304 1.09 -2.70 13.52
CA GLU A 304 1.94 -3.87 13.77
C GLU A 304 2.66 -4.27 12.47
N PRO A 305 3.96 -4.53 12.48
CA PRO A 305 4.67 -5.00 11.30
C PRO A 305 4.36 -6.47 10.99
N LEU A 306 4.16 -6.79 9.72
CA LEU A 306 4.02 -8.15 9.19
C LEU A 306 4.95 -8.34 7.99
N PRO A 307 6.23 -8.66 8.23
CA PRO A 307 7.16 -9.02 7.17
C PRO A 307 6.80 -10.38 6.55
N ILE A 308 6.89 -10.47 5.22
CA ILE A 308 6.76 -11.71 4.45
C ILE A 308 8.12 -12.11 3.92
N LEU A 309 8.51 -13.37 4.09
CA LEU A 309 9.79 -13.92 3.65
C LEU A 309 9.64 -15.06 2.66
N SER A 310 10.63 -15.21 1.78
CA SER A 310 10.72 -16.34 0.86
C SER A 310 10.84 -17.67 1.60
N CYS A 311 10.09 -18.66 1.16
CA CYS A 311 10.18 -20.05 1.65
C CYS A 311 11.10 -20.93 0.77
N GLY A 312 11.92 -20.33 -0.12
CA GLY A 312 12.80 -21.06 -1.03
C GLY A 312 12.10 -21.51 -2.33
N LEU A 313 10.93 -20.96 -2.63
CA LEU A 313 10.29 -21.09 -3.94
C LEU A 313 10.52 -19.80 -4.74
N ALA A 314 10.96 -19.91 -5.97
CA ALA A 314 10.83 -18.86 -6.96
C ALA A 314 9.36 -18.76 -7.38
N CYS A 315 8.94 -17.62 -7.93
CA CYS A 315 7.54 -17.40 -8.29
C CYS A 315 6.99 -18.51 -9.20
N GLN A 316 6.04 -19.28 -8.70
CA GLN A 316 5.45 -20.41 -9.43
C GLN A 316 4.63 -19.98 -10.65
N PHE A 317 4.17 -18.73 -10.76
CA PHE A 317 3.56 -18.20 -11.99
C PHE A 317 4.54 -18.15 -13.19
N GLN A 318 5.85 -18.18 -12.93
CA GLN A 318 6.88 -18.08 -13.95
C GLN A 318 7.81 -19.29 -14.00
N ASN A 319 7.74 -20.21 -13.04
CA ASN A 319 8.66 -21.33 -12.90
C ASN A 319 7.92 -22.64 -12.64
N ASP A 320 7.76 -23.43 -13.69
CA ASP A 320 7.18 -24.79 -13.61
C ASP A 320 8.25 -25.85 -13.30
N ASP A 321 9.55 -25.55 -13.48
CA ASP A 321 10.65 -26.48 -13.24
C ASP A 321 10.96 -26.58 -11.74
N ILE A 322 10.93 -27.79 -11.19
CA ILE A 322 11.29 -28.06 -9.79
C ILE A 322 12.71 -27.58 -9.45
N ASN A 323 13.62 -27.57 -10.43
CA ASN A 323 14.99 -27.10 -10.24
C ASN A 323 15.14 -25.58 -10.09
N ALA A 324 14.09 -24.81 -10.38
CA ALA A 324 14.03 -23.38 -10.10
C ALA A 324 13.89 -23.07 -8.60
N HIS A 325 13.59 -24.09 -7.79
CA HIS A 325 13.31 -23.97 -6.37
C HIS A 325 14.41 -24.59 -5.52
N VAL A 326 14.55 -24.10 -4.27
CA VAL A 326 15.48 -24.70 -3.31
C VAL A 326 15.03 -26.11 -2.94
N PRO A 327 15.90 -27.14 -2.99
CA PRO A 327 15.58 -28.45 -2.41
C PRO A 327 15.24 -28.35 -0.92
N VAL A 328 14.28 -29.16 -0.44
CA VAL A 328 13.78 -29.09 0.95
C VAL A 328 14.90 -29.31 1.98
N ASP A 329 15.89 -30.16 1.66
CA ASP A 329 17.06 -30.43 2.51
C ASP A 329 18.12 -29.31 2.47
N GLN A 330 17.92 -28.24 1.71
CA GLN A 330 18.79 -27.07 1.60
C GLN A 330 18.13 -25.75 2.08
N LEU A 331 17.04 -25.84 2.85
CA LEU A 331 16.29 -24.67 3.33
C LEU A 331 16.94 -23.96 4.53
N ASP A 332 17.98 -24.53 5.14
CA ASP A 332 18.60 -23.94 6.35
C ASP A 332 18.97 -22.46 6.21
N PRO A 333 19.54 -21.95 5.10
CA PRO A 333 19.82 -20.51 4.95
C PRO A 333 18.56 -19.64 5.00
N TYR A 334 17.47 -20.09 4.40
CA TYR A 334 16.19 -19.37 4.38
C TYR A 334 15.51 -19.37 5.74
N ILE A 335 15.57 -20.50 6.47
CA ILE A 335 15.08 -20.62 7.84
C ILE A 335 15.91 -19.68 8.73
N GLN A 336 17.24 -19.65 8.56
CA GLN A 336 18.10 -18.75 9.31
C GLN A 336 17.79 -17.27 9.00
N ASP A 337 17.42 -16.92 7.76
CA ASP A 337 16.97 -15.59 7.42
C ASP A 337 15.73 -15.15 8.23
N ALA A 338 14.79 -16.07 8.46
CA ALA A 338 13.61 -15.81 9.30
C ALA A 338 13.98 -15.62 10.78
N LEU A 339 14.84 -16.46 11.31
CA LEU A 339 15.31 -16.34 12.70
C LEU A 339 16.12 -15.05 12.92
N ASP A 340 17.00 -14.72 11.99
CA ASP A 340 17.81 -13.52 12.02
C ASP A 340 16.94 -12.24 11.92
N LEU A 341 15.85 -12.28 11.15
CA LEU A 341 14.92 -11.15 11.07
C LEU A 341 14.20 -10.91 12.39
N ILE A 342 13.78 -11.99 13.07
CA ILE A 342 13.16 -11.86 14.39
C ILE A 342 14.17 -11.29 15.40
N GLU A 343 15.44 -11.70 15.33
CA GLU A 343 16.51 -11.10 16.15
C GLU A 343 16.76 -9.64 15.78
N PHE A 344 16.78 -9.30 14.48
CA PHE A 344 16.90 -7.90 14.02
C PHE A 344 15.79 -7.02 14.60
N ALA A 345 14.55 -7.50 14.54
CA ALA A 345 13.40 -6.74 15.03
C ALA A 345 13.30 -6.70 16.57
N ASN A 346 13.57 -7.80 17.25
CA ASN A 346 13.25 -7.97 18.67
C ASN A 346 14.48 -8.22 19.58
N GLY A 347 15.63 -8.55 19.01
CA GLY A 347 16.84 -8.83 19.76
C GLY A 347 17.40 -7.62 20.49
N PRO A 348 18.16 -7.82 21.59
CA PRO A 348 18.82 -6.73 22.29
C PRO A 348 19.84 -6.02 21.39
N ALA A 349 20.13 -4.74 21.70
CA ALA A 349 20.99 -3.89 20.87
C ALA A 349 22.46 -4.37 20.78
N ASP A 350 22.88 -5.30 21.60
CA ASP A 350 24.21 -5.94 21.62
C ASP A 350 24.23 -7.33 20.94
N SER A 351 23.08 -7.84 20.52
CA SER A 351 23.03 -9.06 19.71
C SER A 351 23.49 -8.80 18.28
N LYS A 352 23.77 -9.86 17.53
CA LYS A 352 24.31 -9.73 16.16
C LYS A 352 23.44 -8.83 15.26
N TRP A 353 22.16 -9.12 15.17
CA TRP A 353 21.24 -8.40 14.29
C TRP A 353 20.60 -7.20 14.98
N GLY A 354 20.37 -7.26 16.29
CA GLY A 354 19.92 -6.11 17.08
C GLY A 354 20.91 -4.95 17.08
N LYS A 355 22.23 -5.25 17.00
CA LYS A 355 23.27 -4.22 16.84
C LYS A 355 23.15 -3.48 15.51
N ILE A 356 22.88 -4.17 14.42
CA ILE A 356 22.68 -3.52 13.12
C ILE A 356 21.48 -2.55 13.18
N ARG A 357 20.36 -2.96 13.78
CA ARG A 357 19.22 -2.09 14.03
C ARG A 357 19.61 -0.86 14.87
N ALA A 358 20.35 -1.07 15.95
CA ALA A 358 20.81 0.01 16.83
C ALA A 358 21.77 0.98 16.12
N ASP A 359 22.71 0.46 15.33
CA ASP A 359 23.64 1.26 14.53
C ASP A 359 22.90 2.09 13.45
N MET A 360 21.75 1.62 12.97
CA MET A 360 20.84 2.35 12.08
C MET A 360 19.97 3.39 12.81
N GLY A 361 20.15 3.58 14.11
CA GLY A 361 19.50 4.62 14.92
C GLY A 361 18.27 4.17 15.70
N HIS A 362 17.98 2.86 15.80
CA HIS A 362 16.85 2.32 16.56
C HIS A 362 17.31 1.23 17.55
N PRO A 363 17.84 1.58 18.73
CA PRO A 363 18.32 0.61 19.71
C PRO A 363 17.20 -0.24 20.33
N GLU A 364 15.98 0.30 20.44
CA GLU A 364 14.85 -0.41 21.01
C GLU A 364 14.26 -1.45 20.05
N PRO A 365 13.67 -2.55 20.55
CA PRO A 365 12.97 -3.52 19.70
C PRO A 365 11.74 -2.94 19.01
N PHE A 366 11.49 -3.37 17.78
CA PHE A 366 10.26 -3.07 17.03
C PHE A 366 9.03 -3.89 17.49
N ASN A 367 9.23 -4.83 18.40
CA ASN A 367 8.16 -5.68 18.97
C ASN A 367 7.39 -6.49 17.91
N LEU A 368 8.10 -7.08 16.98
CA LEU A 368 7.54 -7.98 15.96
C LEU A 368 6.76 -9.11 16.59
N LYS A 369 5.52 -9.33 16.15
CA LYS A 369 4.60 -10.36 16.65
C LYS A 369 4.20 -11.35 15.56
N TYR A 370 4.30 -10.98 14.29
CA TYR A 370 3.83 -11.74 13.15
C TYR A 370 4.93 -11.88 12.10
N ILE A 371 4.97 -13.04 11.45
CA ILE A 371 5.84 -13.28 10.29
C ILE A 371 5.09 -14.14 9.27
N GLY A 372 5.14 -13.77 8.01
CA GLY A 372 4.65 -14.58 6.90
C GLY A 372 5.80 -15.32 6.22
N ILE A 373 5.56 -16.57 5.84
CA ILE A 373 6.52 -17.42 5.14
C ILE A 373 5.89 -17.87 3.83
N GLY A 374 6.46 -17.38 2.73
CA GLY A 374 5.93 -17.56 1.39
C GLY A 374 4.81 -16.59 1.03
N ASN A 375 4.53 -16.47 -0.27
CA ASN A 375 3.48 -15.65 -0.84
C ASN A 375 2.84 -16.39 -2.02
N GLU A 376 1.52 -16.57 -1.99
CA GLU A 376 0.74 -17.19 -3.09
C GLU A 376 1.23 -18.57 -3.56
N GLN A 377 2.07 -19.26 -2.82
CA GLN A 377 2.55 -20.58 -3.20
C GLN A 377 1.42 -21.62 -3.17
N TRP A 378 1.56 -22.66 -4.00
CA TRP A 378 0.54 -23.73 -4.13
C TRP A 378 1.16 -25.11 -4.21
N ASP A 379 0.28 -26.15 -4.23
CA ASP A 379 0.57 -27.57 -4.25
C ASP A 379 1.40 -28.06 -3.05
N ALA A 380 1.88 -29.31 -3.11
CA ALA A 380 2.66 -29.93 -2.03
C ALA A 380 4.02 -29.23 -1.80
N LEU A 381 4.52 -28.54 -2.79
CA LEU A 381 5.81 -27.82 -2.70
C LEU A 381 5.83 -26.81 -1.56
N TYR A 382 4.70 -26.18 -1.27
CA TYR A 382 4.62 -25.16 -0.24
C TYR A 382 4.56 -25.73 1.19
N PRO A 383 3.61 -26.61 1.56
CA PRO A 383 3.56 -27.20 2.90
C PRO A 383 4.85 -27.92 3.30
N GLU A 384 5.51 -28.62 2.36
CA GLU A 384 6.79 -29.31 2.60
C GLU A 384 7.90 -28.35 3.01
N ARG A 385 7.90 -27.11 2.48
CA ARG A 385 8.87 -26.06 2.84
C ARG A 385 8.46 -25.30 4.08
N LEU A 386 7.17 -25.02 4.26
CA LEU A 386 6.67 -24.26 5.42
C LEU A 386 6.89 -25.02 6.74
N GLU A 387 6.76 -26.34 6.73
CA GLU A 387 6.85 -27.17 7.95
C GLU A 387 8.18 -26.99 8.71
N PRO A 388 9.36 -27.04 8.10
CA PRO A 388 10.64 -26.80 8.81
C PRO A 388 10.76 -25.36 9.35
N PHE A 389 10.22 -24.34 8.67
CA PHE A 389 10.17 -22.96 9.20
C PHE A 389 9.33 -22.89 10.48
N ILE A 390 8.13 -23.46 10.45
CA ILE A 390 7.25 -23.48 11.63
C ILE A 390 7.96 -24.15 12.82
N LYS A 391 8.61 -25.31 12.61
CA LYS A 391 9.36 -26.03 13.65
C LYS A 391 10.49 -25.17 14.24
N ALA A 392 11.28 -24.53 13.39
CA ALA A 392 12.41 -23.71 13.80
C ALA A 392 11.97 -22.45 14.56
N ILE A 393 10.99 -21.72 14.01
CA ILE A 393 10.47 -20.48 14.61
C ILE A 393 9.80 -20.80 15.96
N ARG A 394 8.95 -21.82 16.04
CA ARG A 394 8.31 -22.23 17.31
C ARG A 394 9.31 -22.62 18.39
N LYS A 395 10.43 -23.24 17.99
CA LYS A 395 11.50 -23.62 18.93
C LYS A 395 12.25 -22.40 19.46
N ALA A 396 12.59 -21.44 18.60
CA ALA A 396 13.42 -20.28 18.96
C ALA A 396 12.59 -19.11 19.52
N TYR A 397 11.41 -18.86 18.94
CA TYR A 397 10.54 -17.72 19.24
C TYR A 397 9.06 -18.15 19.34
N PRO A 398 8.65 -18.86 20.42
CA PRO A 398 7.33 -19.49 20.53
C PRO A 398 6.15 -18.52 20.52
N ASN A 399 6.40 -17.22 20.76
CA ASN A 399 5.37 -16.19 20.81
C ASN A 399 5.12 -15.52 19.44
N ILE A 400 5.97 -15.75 18.45
CA ILE A 400 5.79 -15.24 17.10
C ILE A 400 4.67 -16.02 16.41
N LYS A 401 3.72 -15.30 15.84
CA LYS A 401 2.62 -15.86 15.07
C LYS A 401 3.01 -15.99 13.61
N ILE A 402 2.70 -17.15 13.04
CA ILE A 402 3.10 -17.51 11.68
C ILE A 402 1.89 -17.44 10.76
N VAL A 403 2.05 -16.71 9.66
CA VAL A 403 1.09 -16.59 8.57
C VAL A 403 1.53 -17.50 7.43
N GLY A 404 0.65 -18.43 7.03
CA GLY A 404 0.84 -19.27 5.88
C GLY A 404 -0.14 -18.89 4.76
N SER A 405 0.13 -19.29 3.53
CA SER A 405 -0.67 -18.96 2.35
C SER A 405 -1.66 -20.06 1.99
N SER A 406 -2.86 -19.68 1.52
CA SER A 406 -3.82 -20.60 0.88
C SER A 406 -3.69 -20.63 -0.66
N GLY A 407 -2.62 -20.09 -1.20
CA GLY A 407 -2.39 -19.97 -2.64
C GLY A 407 -2.94 -18.66 -3.21
N PRO A 408 -2.90 -18.49 -4.55
CA PRO A 408 -3.26 -17.24 -5.21
C PRO A 408 -4.77 -17.05 -5.37
N ASN A 409 -5.57 -18.05 -5.01
CA ASN A 409 -7.02 -18.05 -5.18
C ASN A 409 -7.75 -18.31 -3.86
N SER A 410 -8.94 -17.75 -3.76
CA SER A 410 -9.81 -17.89 -2.58
C SER A 410 -10.79 -19.08 -2.67
N GLU A 411 -10.66 -19.92 -3.67
CA GLU A 411 -11.52 -21.10 -3.95
C GLU A 411 -10.87 -22.00 -4.99
N GLY A 412 -11.34 -23.25 -5.10
CA GLY A 412 -10.85 -24.25 -6.04
C GLY A 412 -9.71 -25.12 -5.46
N ASP A 413 -9.17 -26.00 -6.31
CA ASP A 413 -8.31 -27.12 -5.89
C ASP A 413 -7.10 -26.68 -5.04
N GLN A 414 -6.44 -25.57 -5.38
CA GLN A 414 -5.30 -25.06 -4.62
C GLN A 414 -5.70 -24.60 -3.22
N PHE A 415 -6.75 -23.82 -3.12
CA PHE A 415 -7.32 -23.36 -1.85
C PHE A 415 -7.80 -24.51 -0.98
N ASP A 416 -8.57 -25.44 -1.57
CA ASP A 416 -9.15 -26.59 -0.89
C ASP A 416 -8.10 -27.57 -0.38
N TYR A 417 -6.93 -27.63 -1.05
CA TYR A 417 -5.78 -28.39 -0.60
C TYR A 417 -5.00 -27.68 0.52
N LEU A 418 -4.71 -26.40 0.36
CA LEU A 418 -3.80 -25.68 1.26
C LEU A 418 -4.43 -25.31 2.61
N TRP A 419 -5.71 -24.98 2.66
CA TRP A 419 -6.37 -24.64 3.93
C TRP A 419 -6.26 -25.74 4.99
N PRO A 420 -6.60 -27.03 4.71
CA PRO A 420 -6.34 -28.14 5.64
C PRO A 420 -4.88 -28.32 6.01
N GLU A 421 -3.96 -28.12 5.04
CA GLU A 421 -2.52 -28.20 5.30
C GLU A 421 -2.05 -27.12 6.28
N MET A 422 -2.49 -25.85 6.13
CA MET A 422 -2.18 -24.79 7.08
C MET A 422 -2.66 -25.14 8.50
N LYS A 423 -3.86 -25.71 8.61
CA LYS A 423 -4.38 -26.21 9.89
C LYS A 423 -3.55 -27.37 10.43
N ARG A 424 -3.16 -28.34 9.61
CA ARG A 424 -2.30 -29.48 9.98
C ARG A 424 -0.94 -29.03 10.50
N LEU A 425 -0.33 -28.05 9.85
CA LEU A 425 0.98 -27.51 10.20
C LEU A 425 0.93 -26.59 11.43
N GLY A 426 -0.25 -26.12 11.83
CA GLY A 426 -0.43 -25.24 12.97
C GLY A 426 0.00 -23.79 12.70
N ALA A 427 -0.25 -23.30 11.49
CA ALA A 427 -0.19 -21.87 11.20
C ALA A 427 -1.19 -21.12 12.11
N ASP A 428 -0.84 -19.89 12.52
CA ASP A 428 -1.76 -19.07 13.34
C ASP A 428 -2.80 -18.37 12.46
N LEU A 429 -2.39 -17.93 11.28
CA LEU A 429 -3.25 -17.30 10.28
C LEU A 429 -3.02 -17.92 8.90
N VAL A 430 -4.05 -17.85 8.08
CA VAL A 430 -4.01 -18.23 6.67
C VAL A 430 -4.30 -16.99 5.82
N ASP A 431 -3.38 -16.69 4.92
CA ASP A 431 -3.46 -15.58 3.99
C ASP A 431 -4.28 -15.98 2.77
N GLU A 432 -5.42 -15.31 2.58
CA GLU A 432 -6.36 -15.50 1.46
C GLU A 432 -6.28 -14.32 0.51
N HIS A 433 -6.16 -14.59 -0.80
CA HIS A 433 -6.10 -13.59 -1.85
C HIS A 433 -7.30 -13.68 -2.78
N PHE A 434 -7.91 -12.54 -3.13
CA PHE A 434 -9.04 -12.51 -4.05
C PHE A 434 -9.13 -11.21 -4.86
N TYR A 435 -8.77 -11.33 -6.13
CA TYR A 435 -8.99 -10.34 -7.18
C TYR A 435 -10.14 -10.85 -8.04
N ARG A 436 -11.38 -10.41 -7.76
CA ARG A 436 -12.58 -11.04 -8.28
C ARG A 436 -13.55 -10.02 -8.89
N PRO A 437 -14.46 -10.44 -9.81
CA PRO A 437 -15.45 -9.56 -10.44
C PRO A 437 -16.58 -9.19 -9.47
N TYR A 438 -17.45 -8.29 -9.90
CA TYR A 438 -18.59 -7.77 -9.14
C TYR A 438 -19.49 -8.85 -8.55
N GLU A 439 -19.86 -9.83 -9.39
CA GLU A 439 -20.77 -10.91 -9.03
C GLU A 439 -20.22 -11.75 -7.88
N TRP A 440 -18.91 -11.94 -7.86
CA TRP A 440 -18.25 -12.63 -6.77
C TRP A 440 -18.39 -11.84 -5.46
N PHE A 441 -18.04 -10.56 -5.44
CA PHE A 441 -18.14 -9.71 -4.25
C PHE A 441 -19.58 -9.68 -3.71
N LEU A 442 -20.58 -9.54 -4.59
CA LEU A 442 -22.00 -9.57 -4.21
C LEU A 442 -22.43 -10.92 -3.62
N SER A 443 -21.83 -12.02 -4.05
CA SER A 443 -22.18 -13.37 -3.57
C SER A 443 -21.50 -13.76 -2.25
N GLN A 444 -20.48 -13.03 -1.80
CA GLN A 444 -19.64 -13.41 -0.67
C GLN A 444 -20.05 -12.81 0.68
N GLY A 445 -21.23 -12.22 0.80
CA GLY A 445 -21.66 -11.58 2.05
C GLY A 445 -21.83 -12.52 3.26
N THR A 446 -21.67 -13.83 3.08
CA THR A 446 -21.71 -14.85 4.15
C THR A 446 -20.53 -15.82 4.09
N ARG A 447 -19.45 -15.44 3.43
CA ARG A 447 -18.28 -16.28 3.18
C ARG A 447 -17.73 -16.92 4.46
N TYR A 448 -17.52 -16.10 5.48
CA TYR A 448 -16.85 -16.52 6.71
C TYR A 448 -17.80 -17.06 7.79
N ASP A 449 -19.12 -17.06 7.59
CA ASP A 449 -20.09 -17.48 8.61
C ASP A 449 -19.89 -18.93 9.06
N ASN A 450 -19.40 -19.81 8.18
CA ASN A 450 -19.26 -21.24 8.44
C ASN A 450 -17.80 -21.72 8.61
N TYR A 451 -16.83 -20.81 8.66
CA TYR A 451 -15.44 -21.19 8.91
C TYR A 451 -15.25 -21.79 10.32
N ASP A 452 -14.31 -22.73 10.45
CA ASP A 452 -13.96 -23.35 11.74
C ASP A 452 -13.28 -22.34 12.67
N ARG A 453 -13.99 -21.91 13.72
CA ARG A 453 -13.49 -20.95 14.72
C ARG A 453 -12.35 -21.47 15.56
N LYS A 454 -12.10 -22.80 15.57
CA LYS A 454 -11.03 -23.45 16.35
C LYS A 454 -9.72 -23.60 15.58
N GLY A 455 -9.74 -23.37 14.27
CA GLY A 455 -8.58 -23.43 13.40
C GLY A 455 -7.76 -22.13 13.36
N PRO A 456 -6.85 -22.04 12.38
CA PRO A 456 -6.16 -20.80 12.07
C PRO A 456 -7.14 -19.66 11.81
N LYS A 457 -6.71 -18.43 12.05
CA LYS A 457 -7.48 -17.24 11.71
C LYS A 457 -7.25 -16.85 10.26
N VAL A 458 -8.15 -16.04 9.70
CA VAL A 458 -8.05 -15.53 8.34
C VAL A 458 -7.30 -14.21 8.34
N PHE A 459 -6.37 -14.09 7.41
CA PHE A 459 -5.83 -12.85 6.92
C PHE A 459 -6.29 -12.68 5.47
N ALA A 460 -7.19 -11.74 5.19
CA ALA A 460 -7.53 -11.32 3.83
C ALA A 460 -6.43 -10.40 3.31
N GLY A 461 -5.29 -11.00 2.91
CA GLY A 461 -4.02 -10.29 2.75
C GLY A 461 -3.86 -9.53 1.45
N GLU A 462 -4.59 -9.93 0.40
CA GLU A 462 -4.66 -9.17 -0.85
C GLU A 462 -6.06 -9.27 -1.44
N TYR A 463 -6.74 -8.14 -1.60
CA TYR A 463 -8.02 -8.12 -2.29
C TYR A 463 -8.31 -6.79 -2.97
N ALA A 464 -8.99 -6.87 -4.09
CA ALA A 464 -9.63 -5.74 -4.76
C ALA A 464 -10.73 -6.24 -5.70
N CYS A 465 -11.74 -5.41 -5.93
CA CYS A 465 -12.80 -5.70 -6.90
C CYS A 465 -12.30 -5.40 -8.32
N HIS A 466 -12.16 -6.46 -9.13
CA HIS A 466 -11.67 -6.39 -10.51
C HIS A 466 -12.82 -6.33 -11.52
N ALA A 467 -13.09 -5.15 -12.06
CA ALA A 467 -14.12 -4.95 -13.07
C ALA A 467 -13.58 -5.20 -14.48
N THR A 468 -13.98 -6.30 -15.11
CA THR A 468 -13.62 -6.59 -16.50
C THR A 468 -14.15 -5.52 -17.46
N GLY A 469 -13.28 -4.95 -18.30
CA GLY A 469 -13.65 -3.97 -19.35
C GLY A 469 -14.02 -2.58 -18.85
N LYS A 470 -13.70 -2.23 -17.58
CA LYS A 470 -13.91 -0.91 -16.98
C LYS A 470 -12.59 -0.32 -16.47
N LYS A 471 -12.60 0.96 -16.05
CA LYS A 471 -11.55 1.46 -15.16
C LYS A 471 -11.60 0.62 -13.88
N TRP A 472 -10.45 0.17 -13.41
CA TRP A 472 -10.44 -0.73 -12.26
C TRP A 472 -10.73 -0.01 -10.95
N ASN A 473 -10.16 1.16 -10.70
CA ASN A 473 -10.60 2.03 -9.62
C ASN A 473 -11.81 2.85 -10.08
N HIS A 474 -12.94 2.67 -9.43
CA HIS A 474 -14.13 3.47 -9.62
C HIS A 474 -15.15 3.23 -8.49
N TYR A 475 -16.07 4.16 -8.34
CA TYR A 475 -17.03 4.18 -7.24
C TYR A 475 -17.79 2.86 -7.02
N TYR A 476 -18.31 2.23 -8.10
CA TYR A 476 -19.10 1.00 -7.96
C TYR A 476 -18.26 -0.16 -7.41
N ALA A 477 -17.02 -0.34 -7.86
CA ALA A 477 -16.12 -1.35 -7.30
C ALA A 477 -15.89 -1.11 -5.80
N SER A 478 -15.65 0.14 -5.40
CA SER A 478 -15.46 0.52 -3.99
C SER A 478 -16.70 0.26 -3.13
N LEU A 479 -17.91 0.45 -3.67
CA LEU A 479 -19.16 0.11 -3.00
C LEU A 479 -19.27 -1.41 -2.74
N LEU A 480 -18.86 -2.24 -3.71
CA LEU A 480 -18.89 -3.69 -3.54
C LEU A 480 -17.84 -4.19 -2.54
N GLU A 481 -16.68 -3.54 -2.50
CA GLU A 481 -15.67 -3.77 -1.46
C GLU A 481 -16.24 -3.40 -0.07
N ALA A 482 -16.94 -2.27 0.04
CA ALA A 482 -17.61 -1.88 1.30
C ALA A 482 -18.68 -2.91 1.72
N ALA A 483 -19.44 -3.45 0.77
CA ALA A 483 -20.43 -4.50 1.03
C ALA A 483 -19.75 -5.78 1.55
N PHE A 484 -18.66 -6.22 0.91
CA PHE A 484 -17.89 -7.38 1.33
C PHE A 484 -17.26 -7.20 2.72
N MET A 485 -16.75 -6.03 3.03
CA MET A 485 -16.12 -5.76 4.33
C MET A 485 -17.10 -5.86 5.51
N THR A 486 -18.43 -5.81 5.28
CA THR A 486 -19.41 -6.11 6.33
C THR A 486 -19.33 -7.57 6.79
N ASP A 487 -19.00 -8.51 5.89
CA ASP A 487 -18.78 -9.92 6.23
C ASP A 487 -17.49 -10.12 7.03
N LEU A 488 -16.39 -9.47 6.62
CA LEU A 488 -15.14 -9.48 7.37
C LEU A 488 -15.36 -9.02 8.81
N GLU A 489 -16.03 -7.87 8.99
CA GLU A 489 -16.27 -7.27 10.31
C GLU A 489 -17.20 -8.11 11.17
N ARG A 490 -18.29 -8.64 10.60
CA ARG A 490 -19.23 -9.50 11.34
C ARG A 490 -18.56 -10.77 11.85
N ASN A 491 -17.56 -11.27 11.14
CA ASN A 491 -16.81 -12.48 11.43
C ASN A 491 -15.44 -12.20 12.05
N ALA A 492 -15.28 -11.16 12.86
CA ALA A 492 -14.01 -10.78 13.51
C ALA A 492 -13.44 -11.84 14.46
N ASP A 493 -14.22 -12.86 14.82
CA ASP A 493 -13.74 -14.03 15.57
C ASP A 493 -12.93 -15.02 14.73
N ILE A 494 -13.04 -14.94 13.41
CA ILE A 494 -12.25 -15.74 12.46
C ILE A 494 -11.37 -14.86 11.56
N VAL A 495 -11.84 -13.71 11.09
CA VAL A 495 -11.06 -12.76 10.29
C VAL A 495 -10.34 -11.78 11.22
N ASN A 496 -9.01 -11.90 11.30
CA ASN A 496 -8.21 -11.07 12.20
C ASN A 496 -7.52 -9.90 11.50
N MET A 497 -7.35 -9.98 10.18
CA MET A 497 -6.64 -8.99 9.37
C MET A 497 -7.23 -8.91 7.97
N ALA A 498 -7.22 -7.70 7.40
CA ALA A 498 -7.58 -7.46 6.00
C ALA A 498 -6.77 -6.29 5.45
N THR A 499 -6.17 -6.46 4.26
CA THR A 499 -5.37 -5.43 3.59
C THR A 499 -5.72 -5.35 2.11
N TYR A 500 -6.10 -4.16 1.65
CA TYR A 500 -6.35 -3.89 0.22
C TYR A 500 -5.03 -3.93 -0.56
N ALA A 501 -5.04 -4.43 -1.77
CA ALA A 501 -3.86 -4.57 -2.62
C ALA A 501 -4.14 -4.27 -4.10
N PRO A 502 -3.12 -3.68 -4.81
CA PRO A 502 -1.92 -3.04 -4.31
C PRO A 502 -2.16 -1.64 -3.71
N LEU A 503 -1.11 -1.08 -3.10
CA LEU A 503 -1.21 0.17 -2.34
C LEU A 503 -0.99 1.41 -3.21
N PHE A 504 0.07 1.43 -4.02
CA PHE A 504 0.55 2.61 -4.74
C PHE A 504 0.71 2.40 -6.23
N ALA A 505 0.40 3.43 -7.03
CA ALA A 505 0.71 3.45 -8.44
C ALA A 505 1.13 4.85 -8.91
N HIS A 506 2.29 4.94 -9.58
CA HIS A 506 2.68 6.12 -10.33
C HIS A 506 1.85 6.21 -11.61
N VAL A 507 1.24 7.37 -11.91
CA VAL A 507 0.32 7.53 -13.05
C VAL A 507 0.95 7.21 -14.41
N GLU A 508 2.27 7.40 -14.55
CA GLU A 508 3.01 7.05 -15.76
C GLU A 508 3.63 5.65 -15.68
N GLY A 509 3.96 5.15 -14.47
CA GLY A 509 4.71 3.91 -14.24
C GLY A 509 3.88 2.68 -13.91
N TRP A 510 2.57 2.77 -13.79
CA TRP A 510 1.72 1.65 -13.40
C TRP A 510 1.76 0.51 -14.43
N GLN A 511 1.75 -0.71 -13.93
CA GLN A 511 1.65 -1.95 -14.70
C GLN A 511 0.41 -2.75 -14.32
N TRP A 512 0.02 -2.66 -13.07
CA TRP A 512 -1.14 -3.31 -12.46
C TRP A 512 -2.08 -2.28 -11.86
N ARG A 513 -3.36 -2.58 -11.82
CA ARG A 513 -4.44 -1.81 -11.17
C ARG A 513 -5.63 -2.74 -10.88
N PRO A 514 -6.52 -2.45 -9.91
CA PRO A 514 -6.65 -1.17 -9.18
C PRO A 514 -5.58 -0.97 -8.11
N ASP A 515 -5.39 0.28 -7.66
CA ASP A 515 -4.45 0.65 -6.60
C ASP A 515 -5.12 1.62 -5.64
N LEU A 516 -4.69 1.65 -4.38
CA LEU A 516 -5.39 2.44 -3.35
C LEU A 516 -5.06 3.93 -3.43
N ILE A 517 -3.80 4.27 -3.75
CA ILE A 517 -3.28 5.64 -3.84
C ILE A 517 -2.52 5.80 -5.15
N TRP A 518 -2.88 6.80 -5.91
CA TRP A 518 -2.20 7.17 -7.16
C TRP A 518 -1.43 8.47 -7.00
N TYR A 519 -0.32 8.62 -7.71
CA TYR A 519 0.53 9.79 -7.61
C TYR A 519 1.31 10.06 -8.90
N ASP A 520 1.71 11.33 -9.08
CA ASP A 520 2.74 11.81 -9.99
C ASP A 520 3.96 12.31 -9.20
N ASN A 521 4.83 13.05 -9.84
CA ASN A 521 6.05 13.55 -9.18
C ASN A 521 5.78 14.68 -8.15
N LEU A 522 4.60 15.27 -8.10
CA LEU A 522 4.26 16.39 -7.20
C LEU A 522 3.01 16.15 -6.36
N HIS A 523 2.06 15.35 -6.86
CA HIS A 523 0.73 15.21 -6.30
C HIS A 523 0.38 13.76 -6.03
N SER A 524 -0.57 13.55 -5.15
CA SER A 524 -1.19 12.25 -4.93
C SER A 524 -2.69 12.39 -4.72
N PHE A 525 -3.44 11.35 -5.04
CA PHE A 525 -4.85 11.29 -4.71
C PHE A 525 -5.24 9.94 -4.10
N ARG A 526 -6.26 9.98 -3.28
CA ARG A 526 -6.86 8.83 -2.62
C ARG A 526 -8.04 8.37 -3.45
N THR A 527 -8.07 7.09 -3.80
CA THR A 527 -9.22 6.49 -4.52
C THR A 527 -10.44 6.39 -3.62
N VAL A 528 -11.60 6.11 -4.21
CA VAL A 528 -12.82 5.87 -3.41
C VAL A 528 -12.65 4.63 -2.52
N SER A 529 -11.93 3.59 -3.00
CA SER A 529 -11.57 2.42 -2.19
C SER A 529 -10.74 2.80 -0.95
N TRP A 530 -9.87 3.79 -1.06
CA TRP A 530 -9.12 4.30 0.10
C TRP A 530 -10.05 4.84 1.20
N TYR A 531 -11.09 5.60 0.82
CA TYR A 531 -12.07 6.11 1.78
C TYR A 531 -12.91 5.00 2.40
N VAL A 532 -13.24 3.95 1.66
CA VAL A 532 -13.89 2.75 2.22
C VAL A 532 -13.03 2.12 3.30
N GLN A 533 -11.74 1.87 3.02
CA GLN A 533 -10.81 1.31 3.99
C GLN A 533 -10.69 2.21 5.25
N GLN A 534 -10.58 3.52 5.05
CA GLN A 534 -10.51 4.49 6.14
C GLN A 534 -11.76 4.45 7.02
N LEU A 535 -12.95 4.43 6.44
CA LEU A 535 -14.20 4.40 7.20
C LEU A 535 -14.32 3.14 8.05
N TYR A 536 -13.89 2.00 7.54
CA TYR A 536 -13.85 0.77 8.33
C TYR A 536 -12.84 0.84 9.47
N SER A 537 -11.66 1.39 9.23
CA SER A 537 -10.61 1.53 10.24
C SER A 537 -11.00 2.52 11.34
N LEU A 538 -11.50 3.71 10.98
CA LEU A 538 -11.90 4.74 11.94
C LEU A 538 -13.09 4.33 12.81
N TYR A 539 -14.02 3.56 12.26
CA TYR A 539 -15.23 3.09 12.96
C TYR A 539 -15.19 1.59 13.25
N LYS A 540 -14.01 1.07 13.53
CA LYS A 540 -13.76 -0.35 13.80
C LYS A 540 -14.45 -0.87 15.05
N GLY A 541 -14.51 -0.05 16.12
CA GLY A 541 -15.01 -0.47 17.42
C GLY A 541 -14.14 -1.53 18.13
N ASP A 542 -14.65 -2.02 19.26
CA ASP A 542 -13.97 -3.03 20.10
C ASP A 542 -14.59 -4.43 19.94
N ASN A 543 -15.90 -4.48 19.72
CA ASN A 543 -16.67 -5.72 19.63
C ASN A 543 -17.75 -5.67 18.55
N VAL A 544 -17.96 -6.79 17.91
CA VAL A 544 -19.11 -6.98 17.02
C VAL A 544 -20.41 -6.92 17.79
N VAL A 545 -21.43 -6.30 17.19
CA VAL A 545 -22.80 -6.30 17.68
C VAL A 545 -23.66 -7.12 16.72
N GLY A 546 -24.47 -8.03 17.25
CA GLY A 546 -25.37 -8.84 16.42
C GLY A 546 -26.36 -7.94 15.70
N LEU A 547 -26.36 -7.99 14.37
CA LEU A 547 -27.29 -7.27 13.49
C LEU A 547 -27.91 -8.26 12.51
N THR A 548 -29.25 -8.31 12.50
CA THR A 548 -30.00 -9.21 11.63
C THR A 548 -31.18 -8.52 10.97
N MET A 549 -31.61 -9.03 9.82
CA MET A 549 -32.85 -8.69 9.16
C MET A 549 -33.63 -10.00 8.96
N ASN A 550 -34.84 -10.07 9.52
CA ASN A 550 -35.64 -11.30 9.53
C ASN A 550 -34.90 -12.51 10.15
N GLY A 551 -34.08 -12.26 11.19
CA GLY A 551 -33.31 -13.30 11.89
C GLY A 551 -32.07 -13.83 11.15
N LYS A 552 -31.70 -13.22 10.01
CA LYS A 552 -30.51 -13.60 9.21
C LYS A 552 -29.52 -12.43 9.16
N PRO A 553 -28.20 -12.68 9.00
CA PRO A 553 -27.24 -11.64 8.69
C PRO A 553 -27.67 -10.79 7.48
N VAL A 554 -27.37 -9.52 7.48
CA VAL A 554 -27.66 -8.62 6.34
C VAL A 554 -26.49 -8.70 5.36
N ALA A 555 -26.65 -9.52 4.34
CA ALA A 555 -25.56 -9.98 3.48
C ALA A 555 -25.97 -10.09 1.99
N GLY A 556 -26.87 -9.23 1.53
CA GLY A 556 -27.34 -9.23 0.13
C GLY A 556 -28.19 -10.42 -0.27
N GLN A 557 -28.68 -11.21 0.69
CA GLN A 557 -29.47 -12.41 0.42
C GLN A 557 -30.85 -12.07 -0.13
N ASP A 558 -31.56 -13.08 -0.67
CA ASP A 558 -32.93 -12.93 -1.17
C ASP A 558 -33.85 -12.28 -0.11
N GLY A 559 -34.57 -11.27 -0.53
CA GLY A 559 -35.46 -10.50 0.34
C GLY A 559 -34.77 -9.40 1.17
N GLN A 560 -33.47 -9.18 1.02
CA GLN A 560 -32.70 -8.12 1.70
C GLN A 560 -32.48 -6.88 0.84
N ASN A 561 -33.08 -6.81 -0.35
CA ASN A 561 -33.09 -5.62 -1.21
C ASN A 561 -31.69 -5.07 -1.57
N GLY A 562 -30.68 -5.95 -1.68
CA GLY A 562 -29.29 -5.55 -1.97
C GLY A 562 -28.58 -4.86 -0.81
N LEU A 563 -29.07 -5.05 0.43
CA LEU A 563 -28.44 -4.49 1.63
C LEU A 563 -27.39 -5.44 2.21
N PHE A 564 -26.26 -4.84 2.60
CA PHE A 564 -25.19 -5.47 3.38
C PHE A 564 -24.96 -4.61 4.62
N ALA A 565 -24.84 -5.21 5.80
CA ALA A 565 -24.63 -4.43 7.01
C ALA A 565 -23.88 -5.18 8.09
N SER A 566 -23.10 -4.42 8.86
CA SER A 566 -22.48 -4.83 10.11
C SER A 566 -22.69 -3.79 11.20
N ALA A 567 -22.55 -4.19 12.44
CA ALA A 567 -22.58 -3.28 13.58
C ALA A 567 -21.49 -3.64 14.58
N VAL A 568 -20.86 -2.61 15.14
CA VAL A 568 -19.80 -2.72 16.13
C VAL A 568 -20.00 -1.74 17.27
N ARG A 569 -19.35 -2.00 18.38
CA ARG A 569 -19.43 -1.19 19.59
C ARG A 569 -18.06 -0.75 20.08
N GLU A 570 -17.95 0.51 20.50
CA GLU A 570 -16.84 1.07 21.24
C GLU A 570 -17.36 1.82 22.48
N GLY A 571 -17.14 1.28 23.64
CA GLY A 571 -17.68 1.86 24.87
C GLY A 571 -19.22 2.04 24.82
N ASN A 572 -19.70 3.28 24.78
CA ASN A 572 -21.10 3.64 24.64
C ASN A 572 -21.52 3.92 23.18
N GLN A 573 -20.59 3.92 22.25
CA GLN A 573 -20.88 4.17 20.84
C GLN A 573 -21.21 2.88 20.10
N ILE A 574 -22.12 2.97 19.17
CA ILE A 574 -22.48 1.92 18.21
C ILE A 574 -22.27 2.48 16.81
N TYR A 575 -21.51 1.78 16.01
CA TYR A 575 -21.30 2.11 14.61
C TYR A 575 -22.03 1.07 13.76
N ILE A 576 -22.93 1.53 12.88
CA ILE A 576 -23.63 0.67 11.94
C ILE A 576 -23.19 1.06 10.55
N LYS A 577 -22.65 0.09 9.82
CA LYS A 577 -22.20 0.24 8.44
C LYS A 577 -23.21 -0.43 7.53
N VAL A 578 -23.70 0.30 6.52
CA VAL A 578 -24.70 -0.21 5.57
C VAL A 578 -24.27 0.12 4.15
N ALA A 579 -24.11 -0.89 3.33
CA ALA A 579 -23.98 -0.74 1.88
C ALA A 579 -25.32 -1.08 1.21
N ASN A 580 -25.84 -0.15 0.43
CA ASN A 580 -26.99 -0.35 -0.43
C ASN A 580 -26.50 -0.54 -1.87
N THR A 581 -26.47 -1.78 -2.35
CA THR A 581 -26.02 -2.10 -3.71
C THR A 581 -27.16 -2.07 -4.73
N SER A 582 -28.38 -1.71 -4.30
CA SER A 582 -29.55 -1.55 -5.19
C SER A 582 -29.65 -0.14 -5.76
N ASP A 583 -30.32 -0.02 -6.88
CA ASP A 583 -30.64 1.24 -7.58
C ASP A 583 -31.83 2.01 -6.96
N LYS A 584 -32.24 1.63 -5.74
CA LYS A 584 -33.39 2.23 -5.03
C LYS A 584 -32.97 2.76 -3.68
N GLU A 585 -33.58 3.88 -3.30
CA GLU A 585 -33.54 4.35 -1.90
C GLU A 585 -34.14 3.27 -0.98
N GLN A 586 -33.49 3.02 0.14
CA GLN A 586 -33.97 2.07 1.13
C GLN A 586 -34.34 2.78 2.43
N GLN A 587 -35.55 2.49 2.94
CA GLN A 587 -35.99 2.90 4.27
C GLN A 587 -35.55 1.87 5.30
N LEU A 588 -34.82 2.29 6.31
CA LEU A 588 -34.28 1.45 7.37
C LEU A 588 -34.96 1.76 8.70
N THR A 589 -35.20 0.72 9.49
CA THR A 589 -35.58 0.84 10.90
C THR A 589 -34.54 0.10 11.73
N PHE A 590 -33.79 0.82 12.54
CA PHE A 590 -32.87 0.25 13.52
C PHE A 590 -33.63 -0.03 14.81
N ASN A 591 -33.76 -1.29 15.20
CA ASN A 591 -34.46 -1.75 16.39
C ASN A 591 -33.44 -2.26 17.42
N PHE A 592 -33.21 -1.50 18.51
CA PHE A 592 -32.18 -1.78 19.51
C PHE A 592 -32.73 -2.64 20.65
N ASN A 593 -32.37 -3.92 20.66
CA ASN A 593 -32.81 -4.88 21.65
C ASN A 593 -31.82 -4.95 22.82
N GLY A 594 -32.30 -4.85 24.05
CA GLY A 594 -31.47 -5.06 25.26
C GLY A 594 -30.90 -3.82 25.90
N LEU A 595 -31.37 -2.62 25.52
CA LEU A 595 -31.09 -1.40 26.28
C LEU A 595 -31.50 -1.56 27.73
N LYS A 596 -30.69 -1.08 28.68
CA LYS A 596 -31.02 -1.05 30.11
C LYS A 596 -32.22 -0.20 30.34
N LYS A 597 -32.97 -0.47 31.42
CA LYS A 597 -34.15 0.35 31.84
C LYS A 597 -33.75 1.81 31.95
N LYS A 598 -34.44 2.68 31.23
CA LYS A 598 -34.20 4.13 31.07
C LYS A 598 -33.07 4.51 30.09
N ALA A 599 -32.25 3.60 29.58
CA ALA A 599 -31.29 3.91 28.51
C ALA A 599 -32.01 4.06 27.17
N VAL A 600 -31.53 4.97 26.35
CA VAL A 600 -32.01 5.19 24.99
C VAL A 600 -30.82 5.25 24.03
N MET A 601 -31.08 4.92 22.79
CA MET A 601 -30.11 5.18 21.71
C MET A 601 -30.33 6.59 21.20
N ALA A 602 -29.28 7.38 21.06
CA ALA A 602 -29.30 8.70 20.43
C ALA A 602 -28.41 8.66 19.16
N ALA A 603 -28.98 9.07 18.04
CA ALA A 603 -28.25 9.29 16.81
C ALA A 603 -27.45 10.60 16.88
N SER A 604 -26.23 10.63 16.33
CA SER A 604 -25.39 11.82 16.38
C SER A 604 -25.00 12.31 14.99
N LYS A 605 -24.54 11.43 14.13
CA LYS A 605 -24.14 11.73 12.77
C LYS A 605 -24.16 10.50 11.89
N ARG A 606 -24.11 10.72 10.59
CA ARG A 606 -23.82 9.68 9.60
C ARG A 606 -22.80 10.18 8.59
N ILE A 607 -22.03 9.27 8.05
CA ILE A 607 -21.08 9.53 6.97
C ILE A 607 -21.59 8.78 5.76
N ASP A 608 -21.82 9.51 4.67
CA ASP A 608 -22.32 8.94 3.42
C ASP A 608 -21.25 9.02 2.35
N LEU A 609 -21.02 7.91 1.68
CA LEU A 609 -20.23 7.80 0.47
C LEU A 609 -21.18 7.40 -0.66
N SER A 610 -21.44 8.30 -1.59
CA SER A 610 -22.37 8.10 -2.71
C SER A 610 -21.95 8.87 -3.95
N SER A 611 -22.27 8.34 -5.12
CA SER A 611 -22.07 9.00 -6.41
C SER A 611 -23.11 8.50 -7.41
N ASP A 612 -23.59 9.40 -8.27
CA ASP A 612 -24.37 9.08 -9.47
C ASP A 612 -23.49 8.62 -10.64
N LYS A 613 -22.17 8.77 -10.49
CA LYS A 613 -21.15 8.44 -11.49
C LYS A 613 -20.45 7.13 -11.13
N LEU A 614 -21.11 6.01 -11.40
CA LEU A 614 -20.69 4.69 -10.93
C LEU A 614 -19.28 4.25 -11.39
N TYR A 615 -18.81 4.76 -12.52
CA TYR A 615 -17.55 4.36 -13.14
C TYR A 615 -16.49 5.45 -13.11
N GLU A 616 -16.67 6.47 -12.26
CA GLU A 616 -15.66 7.50 -11.98
C GLU A 616 -14.98 7.26 -10.63
N ASP A 617 -13.81 7.83 -10.47
CA ASP A 617 -13.03 7.89 -9.24
C ASP A 617 -12.48 9.32 -9.06
N ASN A 618 -11.64 9.49 -8.07
CA ASN A 618 -10.77 10.63 -7.93
C ASN A 618 -9.62 10.57 -8.95
N SER A 619 -8.95 11.69 -9.19
CA SER A 619 -7.80 11.78 -10.09
C SER A 619 -6.84 12.88 -9.62
N ILE A 620 -5.68 13.02 -10.27
CA ILE A 620 -4.75 14.13 -10.00
C ILE A 620 -5.45 15.48 -10.19
N GLU A 621 -6.27 15.62 -11.25
CA GLU A 621 -6.98 16.87 -11.57
C GLU A 621 -8.21 17.11 -10.67
N ALA A 622 -8.77 16.03 -10.11
CA ALA A 622 -9.95 16.09 -9.26
C ALA A 622 -9.80 15.15 -8.03
N PRO A 623 -8.89 15.47 -7.11
CA PRO A 623 -8.50 14.55 -6.02
C PRO A 623 -9.58 14.33 -4.97
N VAL A 624 -10.65 15.14 -4.98
CA VAL A 624 -11.80 15.06 -4.06
C VAL A 624 -13.14 15.02 -4.80
N ASN A 625 -13.19 14.42 -5.99
CA ASN A 625 -14.40 14.28 -6.81
C ASN A 625 -15.47 13.44 -6.08
N ILE A 626 -15.08 12.33 -5.48
CA ILE A 626 -15.95 11.43 -4.72
C ILE A 626 -15.31 11.17 -3.36
N VAL A 627 -15.90 11.75 -2.31
CA VAL A 627 -15.39 11.66 -0.94
C VAL A 627 -16.55 11.45 0.04
N PRO A 628 -16.30 10.88 1.23
CA PRO A 628 -17.31 10.78 2.28
C PRO A 628 -17.82 12.16 2.73
N VAL A 629 -19.12 12.26 2.94
CA VAL A 629 -19.77 13.49 3.43
C VAL A 629 -20.38 13.20 4.79
N GLU A 630 -19.99 13.97 5.79
CA GLU A 630 -20.58 13.90 7.12
C GLU A 630 -21.88 14.72 7.16
N ASN A 631 -22.96 14.08 7.61
CA ASN A 631 -24.29 14.66 7.72
C ASN A 631 -24.80 14.54 9.16
N GLY A 632 -25.62 15.49 9.58
CA GLY A 632 -26.40 15.35 10.80
C GLY A 632 -27.35 14.15 10.68
N PHE A 633 -27.49 13.40 11.76
CA PHE A 633 -28.43 12.30 11.85
C PHE A 633 -29.13 12.36 13.19
N ASP A 634 -30.44 12.61 13.17
CA ASP A 634 -31.26 12.80 14.36
C ASP A 634 -32.13 11.57 14.61
N GLY A 635 -32.34 11.26 15.87
CA GLY A 635 -33.21 10.19 16.32
C GLY A 635 -32.85 9.77 17.74
N LYS A 636 -33.88 9.43 18.51
CA LYS A 636 -33.71 9.00 19.91
C LYS A 636 -34.78 7.98 20.30
N GLY A 637 -34.37 6.89 20.94
CA GLY A 637 -35.29 5.86 21.40
C GLY A 637 -34.77 4.46 21.30
N GLN A 638 -35.64 3.48 21.36
CA GLN A 638 -35.34 2.06 21.10
C GLN A 638 -35.42 1.71 19.61
N THR A 639 -36.02 2.59 18.83
CA THR A 639 -36.18 2.45 17.39
C THR A 639 -35.81 3.76 16.72
N ILE A 640 -34.96 3.74 15.72
CA ILE A 640 -34.54 4.91 14.94
C ILE A 640 -34.74 4.58 13.46
N GLN A 641 -35.29 5.55 12.72
CA GLN A 641 -35.49 5.42 11.28
C GLN A 641 -34.41 6.18 10.50
N ALA A 642 -34.02 5.63 9.35
CA ALA A 642 -33.08 6.24 8.43
C ALA A 642 -33.47 5.91 6.98
N ALA A 643 -33.15 6.81 6.05
CA ALA A 643 -33.17 6.54 4.64
C ALA A 643 -31.75 6.55 4.10
N ILE A 644 -31.39 5.61 3.22
CA ILE A 644 -30.11 5.60 2.53
C ILE A 644 -30.30 5.64 1.02
N ASN A 645 -29.42 6.39 0.36
CA ASN A 645 -29.49 6.58 -1.08
C ASN A 645 -29.30 5.27 -1.87
N PRO A 646 -29.78 5.22 -3.11
CA PRO A 646 -29.39 4.17 -4.03
C PRO A 646 -27.88 4.07 -4.16
N LEU A 647 -27.36 2.86 -4.34
CA LEU A 647 -25.95 2.62 -4.63
C LEU A 647 -25.02 3.45 -3.73
N SER A 648 -25.14 3.29 -2.40
CA SER A 648 -24.40 4.09 -1.40
C SER A 648 -23.87 3.25 -0.25
N PHE A 649 -22.83 3.78 0.40
CA PHE A 649 -22.29 3.27 1.65
C PHE A 649 -22.47 4.32 2.75
N SER A 650 -23.02 3.93 3.89
CA SER A 650 -23.26 4.83 5.02
C SER A 650 -22.75 4.23 6.32
N VAL A 651 -22.11 5.07 7.13
CA VAL A 651 -21.72 4.78 8.52
C VAL A 651 -22.57 5.62 9.46
N PHE A 652 -23.37 4.96 10.29
CA PHE A 652 -24.20 5.61 11.31
C PHE A 652 -23.50 5.55 12.66
N VAL A 653 -23.35 6.71 13.30
CA VAL A 653 -22.76 6.85 14.64
C VAL A 653 -23.87 7.15 15.65
N LEU A 654 -24.01 6.25 16.62
CA LEU A 654 -25.03 6.33 17.66
C LEU A 654 -24.40 6.19 19.05
N THR A 655 -25.05 6.75 20.06
CA THR A 655 -24.59 6.72 21.45
C THR A 655 -25.67 6.18 22.37
N ILE A 656 -25.30 5.32 23.30
CA ILE A 656 -26.18 4.87 24.40
C ILE A 656 -26.14 5.93 25.49
N GLU A 657 -27.29 6.59 25.74
CA GLU A 657 -27.50 7.60 26.79
C GLU A 657 -28.27 7.05 28.00
#